data_781310ddad716e7df3fee4a4c4aa6e7c
#
_entry.id   781310ddad716e7df3fee4a4c4aa6e7c
#
_cell.length_a   1.000
_cell.length_b   1.000
_cell.length_c   1.000
_cell.angle_alpha   90.00
_cell.angle_beta   90.00
_cell.angle_gamma   90.00
#
_symmetry.space_group_name_H-M   'P 1'
#
loop_
_entity.id
_entity.type
_entity.pdbx_description
1 polymer ?
#
loop_
_entity_poly.entity_id
_entity_poly.type
_entity_poly.pdbx_seq_one_letter_code
_entity_poly.pdbx_strand_id
1 'polypeptide(L)'
;MIQTKRLQYFLLLILFTLFFLPFCQTAPNSSSGLPQLHLMPWPSKISLEPGKLRMDSGFHVTFKGHQEPRLLRAVDRFNHSLSNQTGIPLTSGTEADVQMTPLEVHCKDPGKATQSVRENESYTLRVSSSRAVLKAPTPVGVLHGLETLLQLLHLDTEGFFMPAVRIQDEPRFPWRGLLIDVCRHWMPMEVIKRNLDGMASTKLNVLHWHLSEDQGFRVECKSFPKLHEMGSDGNYYTKEQIREIIEYARDRGIRVVPEFDIPGHTTAWFVGYPELASAPGPYKIERQWGIHDPCMDPTREEVYTFLDTFVGEMAQLFPDEYFHIGGDEVNGKHWDANPDIMAFKKEKDMKDNHDLQAYFNERIQDILQKHGKKMIGWDEIFHPDLPKDVVVQSWRGPESLAKTAREGYMGILSNGYYLDHVLPAAYHYQVEPLSGDAADLSDKEKTRILGGEACMWAEYITPETIDSRIWPRAAAVAERLWSSQSVTGIGDMYRRLEVFDLKLDWLDLTHRSNYPLMLQRFVGEHSVEPLKTLADIVEPIKYLTRGSIRQYTQMTPMNRLVDAARPESHAARKFQNMVDEFLADAPDHNANKERIREWLMRWRNNHEELKSVLEESLLLQEIVPLSEHVAALAEAGLQAMEYIEKKQEAPLSWTDGVLPLLSPPQKPQYELIIVILPAIRTLIETARNPLVSEDFEDGEAQEWEPNIPENWRVGEEGGTLCYRLTVPGTQGKVRAPTSWSLLQDFDVSCLIFTGRARCESPIDNPHRDMVIVFHYQDPTHFYYVHFSASSDELHNIIGLVDGKDRVKISLESPEGSDARLTDMKFHDFKVTYNAETGDIKAYFDDMKTPILTATDKTFGHGQVGVGSFDDTGSFDDIKLWGKIHK
;
A
#
# COMPACT_ATOMS: atom_id res chain seq x y z
N MET A 1 0.95 21.39 -17.15
CA MET A 1 0.10 20.93 -16.04
C MET A 1 0.19 19.41 -15.80
N ILE A 2 0.35 18.59 -16.84
CA ILE A 2 0.53 17.12 -16.72
C ILE A 2 1.85 16.73 -16.05
N GLN A 3 2.90 17.52 -16.19
CA GLN A 3 4.19 17.25 -15.51
C GLN A 3 4.19 17.53 -14.01
N THR A 4 3.33 18.41 -13.52
CA THR A 4 3.27 18.75 -12.09
C THR A 4 2.50 17.72 -11.26
N LYS A 5 1.51 17.03 -11.82
CA LYS A 5 0.81 15.95 -11.11
C LYS A 5 1.64 14.65 -11.02
N ARG A 6 2.49 14.36 -12.00
CA ARG A 6 3.44 13.24 -11.93
C ARG A 6 4.49 13.40 -10.82
N LEU A 7 4.81 14.64 -10.44
CA LEU A 7 5.77 14.95 -9.39
C LEU A 7 5.20 14.71 -7.97
N GLN A 8 3.91 14.89 -7.76
CA GLN A 8 3.29 14.64 -6.45
C GLN A 8 3.26 13.15 -6.07
N TYR A 9 3.16 12.24 -7.04
CA TYR A 9 3.23 10.80 -6.78
C TYR A 9 4.65 10.30 -6.49
N PHE A 10 5.67 11.01 -6.97
CA PHE A 10 7.08 10.67 -6.72
C PHE A 10 7.56 11.09 -5.32
N LEU A 11 7.00 12.14 -4.75
CA LEU A 11 7.33 12.65 -3.40
C LEU A 11 6.76 11.78 -2.28
N LEU A 12 5.70 11.02 -2.53
CA LEU A 12 5.12 10.08 -1.56
C LEU A 12 5.93 8.77 -1.41
N LEU A 13 6.84 8.48 -2.32
CA LEU A 13 7.60 7.22 -2.30
C LEU A 13 8.79 7.24 -1.32
N ILE A 14 9.27 8.39 -0.94
CA ILE A 14 10.46 8.55 -0.06
C ILE A 14 10.06 8.62 1.42
N LEU A 15 8.84 9.00 1.74
CA LEU A 15 8.35 9.21 3.12
C LEU A 15 7.94 7.94 3.88
N PHE A 16 7.99 6.75 3.27
CA PHE A 16 7.43 5.54 3.89
C PHE A 16 8.45 4.59 4.52
N THR A 17 9.72 4.95 4.59
CA THR A 17 10.73 4.09 5.25
C THR A 17 11.02 4.45 6.72
N LEU A 18 10.38 5.47 7.30
CA LEU A 18 10.80 6.03 8.59
C LEU A 18 9.77 6.03 9.73
N PHE A 19 8.69 5.26 9.67
CA PHE A 19 7.81 5.10 10.83
C PHE A 19 7.69 3.64 11.28
N PHE A 20 8.77 3.09 11.81
CA PHE A 20 8.73 1.93 12.69
C PHE A 20 9.51 2.21 13.98
N LEU A 21 8.93 3.00 14.87
CA LEU A 21 9.30 2.88 16.28
C LEU A 21 8.54 1.68 16.84
N PRO A 22 9.23 0.68 17.40
CA PRO A 22 8.56 -0.44 18.05
C PRO A 22 7.99 0.04 19.40
N PHE A 23 6.70 0.33 19.44
CA PHE A 23 6.00 0.24 20.71
C PHE A 23 5.93 -1.25 21.08
N CYS A 24 6.95 -1.70 21.77
CA CYS A 24 7.00 -3.01 22.39
C CYS A 24 5.98 -3.05 23.53
N GLN A 25 4.69 -3.31 23.19
CA GLN A 25 3.78 -3.85 24.18
C GLN A 25 4.02 -5.35 24.24
N THR A 26 4.75 -5.76 25.26
CA THR A 26 4.88 -7.17 25.65
C THR A 26 3.49 -7.80 25.68
N ALA A 27 3.29 -8.81 24.84
CA ALA A 27 2.11 -9.65 24.91
C ALA A 27 1.99 -10.19 26.34
N PRO A 28 0.81 -10.19 26.96
CA PRO A 28 0.66 -10.79 28.27
C PRO A 28 0.98 -12.28 28.16
N ASN A 29 1.97 -12.74 28.90
CA ASN A 29 2.28 -14.15 29.08
C ASN A 29 0.98 -14.91 29.39
N SER A 30 0.60 -15.86 28.53
CA SER A 30 -0.56 -16.73 28.67
C SER A 30 -0.36 -17.71 29.84
N SER A 31 -0.62 -17.25 31.05
CA SER A 31 -0.69 -18.11 32.25
C SER A 31 -2.10 -18.59 32.58
N SER A 32 -3.08 -18.38 31.69
CA SER A 32 -4.41 -18.98 31.77
C SER A 32 -4.50 -20.04 30.68
N GLY A 33 -4.79 -21.31 31.02
CA GLY A 33 -4.96 -22.42 30.06
C GLY A 33 -6.12 -22.30 29.07
N LEU A 34 -6.50 -21.06 28.70
CA LEU A 34 -7.51 -20.72 27.72
C LEU A 34 -6.87 -20.58 26.35
N PRO A 35 -7.53 -21.05 25.27
CA PRO A 35 -7.00 -20.96 23.92
C PRO A 35 -6.92 -19.51 23.43
N GLN A 36 -5.87 -19.20 22.69
CA GLN A 36 -5.73 -17.91 22.03
C GLN A 36 -6.65 -17.85 20.81
N LEU A 37 -7.50 -16.79 20.74
CA LEU A 37 -8.44 -16.61 19.64
C LEU A 37 -7.79 -15.94 18.42
N HIS A 38 -8.33 -16.31 17.22
CA HIS A 38 -7.85 -15.81 15.93
C HIS A 38 -8.99 -15.22 15.09
N LEU A 39 -9.97 -14.58 15.75
CA LEU A 39 -11.11 -13.98 15.07
C LEU A 39 -10.71 -12.77 14.23
N MET A 40 -11.29 -12.67 13.04
CA MET A 40 -11.07 -11.55 12.14
C MET A 40 -12.33 -11.34 11.28
N PRO A 41 -13.05 -10.22 11.42
CA PRO A 41 -12.84 -9.09 12.35
C PRO A 41 -12.99 -9.43 13.84
N TRP A 42 -12.31 -8.67 14.71
CA TRP A 42 -12.43 -8.81 16.15
C TRP A 42 -13.79 -8.31 16.63
N PRO A 43 -14.54 -9.10 17.43
CA PRO A 43 -15.87 -8.72 17.89
C PRO A 43 -15.87 -7.51 18.83
N SER A 44 -16.98 -6.76 18.85
CA SER A 44 -17.14 -5.58 19.70
C SER A 44 -17.05 -5.91 21.20
N LYS A 45 -17.59 -7.06 21.63
CA LYS A 45 -17.43 -7.59 22.99
C LYS A 45 -17.25 -9.10 22.96
N ILE A 46 -16.23 -9.58 23.66
CA ILE A 46 -15.90 -10.98 23.77
C ILE A 46 -15.40 -11.33 25.16
N SER A 47 -15.80 -12.46 25.68
CA SER A 47 -15.28 -13.06 26.92
C SER A 47 -15.16 -14.57 26.79
N LEU A 48 -13.97 -15.10 27.09
CA LEU A 48 -13.76 -16.55 27.21
C LEU A 48 -14.36 -17.04 28.52
N GLU A 49 -15.00 -18.23 28.47
CA GLU A 49 -15.52 -18.97 29.61
C GLU A 49 -14.74 -20.32 29.72
N PRO A 50 -14.70 -20.94 30.90
CA PRO A 50 -14.15 -22.28 31.03
C PRO A 50 -14.97 -23.31 30.26
N GLY A 51 -14.32 -24.21 29.51
CA GLY A 51 -14.97 -25.31 28.81
C GLY A 51 -14.71 -25.28 27.30
N LYS A 52 -15.05 -26.38 26.65
CA LYS A 52 -14.90 -26.63 25.23
C LYS A 52 -16.12 -27.37 24.71
N LEU A 53 -16.69 -26.91 23.60
CA LEU A 53 -17.70 -27.63 22.84
C LEU A 53 -16.99 -28.54 21.85
N ARG A 54 -17.03 -29.86 22.10
CA ARG A 54 -16.42 -30.85 21.20
C ARG A 54 -17.25 -30.99 19.94
N MET A 55 -16.53 -31.22 18.82
CA MET A 55 -17.14 -31.45 17.51
C MET A 55 -17.10 -32.94 17.17
N ASP A 56 -18.25 -33.50 16.85
CA ASP A 56 -18.39 -34.87 16.36
C ASP A 56 -19.46 -34.92 15.25
N SER A 57 -19.70 -36.13 14.69
CA SER A 57 -20.69 -36.34 13.64
C SER A 57 -22.15 -36.09 14.09
N GLY A 58 -22.33 -35.88 15.38
CA GLY A 58 -23.62 -35.53 15.96
C GLY A 58 -23.93 -34.04 15.99
N PHE A 59 -23.03 -33.20 15.56
CA PHE A 59 -23.26 -31.77 15.49
C PHE A 59 -24.33 -31.41 14.45
N HIS A 60 -25.38 -30.73 14.89
CA HIS A 60 -26.47 -30.31 14.02
C HIS A 60 -27.00 -28.92 14.38
N VAL A 61 -27.68 -28.29 13.43
CA VAL A 61 -28.25 -26.94 13.56
C VAL A 61 -29.79 -27.03 13.71
N THR A 62 -30.31 -26.30 14.70
CA THR A 62 -31.74 -26.14 14.89
C THR A 62 -32.14 -24.66 14.84
N PHE A 63 -33.30 -24.39 14.26
CA PHE A 63 -33.80 -23.01 14.17
C PHE A 63 -34.94 -22.73 15.14
N LYS A 64 -34.97 -21.50 15.65
CA LYS A 64 -36.09 -20.89 16.36
C LYS A 64 -36.40 -19.51 15.78
N GLY A 65 -37.72 -19.20 15.72
CA GLY A 65 -38.18 -17.93 15.15
C GLY A 65 -38.28 -17.97 13.62
N HIS A 66 -37.86 -16.90 12.98
CA HIS A 66 -37.96 -16.77 11.52
C HIS A 66 -37.04 -17.75 10.77
N GLN A 67 -37.59 -18.40 9.76
CA GLN A 67 -36.84 -19.26 8.83
C GLN A 67 -37.15 -18.86 7.39
N GLU A 68 -36.10 -18.81 6.57
CA GLU A 68 -36.22 -18.53 5.16
C GLU A 68 -35.19 -19.35 4.36
N PRO A 69 -35.38 -19.56 3.03
CA PRO A 69 -34.45 -20.37 2.22
C PRO A 69 -33.00 -19.92 2.30
N ARG A 70 -32.72 -18.61 2.43
CA ARG A 70 -31.37 -18.07 2.57
C ARG A 70 -30.66 -18.62 3.82
N LEU A 71 -31.36 -18.70 4.95
CA LEU A 71 -30.80 -19.23 6.20
C LEU A 71 -30.56 -20.75 6.11
N LEU A 72 -31.43 -21.49 5.45
CA LEU A 72 -31.20 -22.92 5.21
C LEU A 72 -29.94 -23.14 4.37
N ARG A 73 -29.81 -22.43 3.25
CA ARG A 73 -28.60 -22.49 2.43
C ARG A 73 -27.35 -22.03 3.20
N ALA A 74 -27.47 -21.07 4.11
CA ALA A 74 -26.35 -20.63 4.95
C ALA A 74 -25.90 -21.73 5.91
N VAL A 75 -26.82 -22.48 6.51
CA VAL A 75 -26.49 -23.63 7.36
C VAL A 75 -25.89 -24.78 6.52
N ASP A 76 -26.35 -25.01 5.32
CA ASP A 76 -25.73 -25.99 4.42
C ASP A 76 -24.29 -25.62 4.09
N ARG A 77 -24.01 -24.34 3.77
CA ARG A 77 -22.64 -23.84 3.58
C ARG A 77 -21.80 -23.98 4.86
N PHE A 78 -22.36 -23.61 6.01
CA PHE A 78 -21.69 -23.73 7.31
C PHE A 78 -21.29 -25.18 7.60
N ASN A 79 -22.21 -26.13 7.44
CA ASN A 79 -21.95 -27.56 7.65
C ASN A 79 -20.91 -28.09 6.67
N HIS A 80 -21.00 -27.68 5.40
CA HIS A 80 -20.00 -28.04 4.38
C HIS A 80 -18.61 -27.53 4.73
N SER A 81 -18.49 -26.24 5.08
CA SER A 81 -17.22 -25.63 5.49
C SER A 81 -16.65 -26.30 6.75
N LEU A 82 -17.51 -26.60 7.73
CA LEU A 82 -17.10 -27.27 8.96
C LEU A 82 -16.65 -28.71 8.69
N SER A 83 -17.36 -29.45 7.81
CA SER A 83 -16.98 -30.80 7.37
C SER A 83 -15.63 -30.78 6.63
N ASN A 84 -15.40 -29.81 5.74
CA ASN A 84 -14.14 -29.69 5.01
C ASN A 84 -12.97 -29.40 5.95
N GLN A 85 -13.14 -28.47 6.92
CA GLN A 85 -12.10 -28.12 7.87
C GLN A 85 -11.78 -29.21 8.89
N THR A 86 -12.75 -30.09 9.22
CA THR A 86 -12.59 -31.11 10.27
C THR A 86 -12.43 -32.53 9.73
N GLY A 87 -12.85 -32.78 8.49
CA GLY A 87 -12.99 -34.14 7.98
C GLY A 87 -14.17 -34.91 8.61
N ILE A 88 -14.99 -34.29 9.48
CA ILE A 88 -16.17 -34.92 10.11
C ILE A 88 -17.35 -34.76 9.16
N PRO A 89 -17.99 -35.85 8.72
CA PRO A 89 -19.18 -35.77 7.89
C PRO A 89 -20.36 -35.23 8.70
N LEU A 90 -20.81 -34.02 8.37
CA LEU A 90 -21.99 -33.40 8.94
C LEU A 90 -23.14 -33.48 7.93
N THR A 91 -24.28 -33.93 8.34
CA THR A 91 -25.44 -34.03 7.47
C THR A 91 -26.40 -32.85 7.67
N SER A 92 -26.91 -32.32 6.58
CA SER A 92 -28.01 -31.33 6.61
C SER A 92 -29.31 -32.10 6.90
N GLY A 93 -29.60 -32.39 8.17
CA GLY A 93 -30.79 -33.13 8.58
C GLY A 93 -31.47 -32.51 9.79
N THR A 94 -32.79 -32.33 9.69
CA THR A 94 -33.63 -31.81 10.76
C THR A 94 -34.19 -32.90 11.66
N GLU A 95 -33.81 -34.16 11.50
CA GLU A 95 -34.30 -35.25 12.31
C GLU A 95 -33.50 -35.41 13.59
N ALA A 96 -34.19 -35.04 14.68
CA ALA A 96 -33.69 -35.11 16.04
C ALA A 96 -33.71 -36.56 16.53
N ASP A 97 -32.57 -37.25 16.47
CA ASP A 97 -32.39 -38.41 17.34
C ASP A 97 -31.14 -38.21 18.23
N VAL A 98 -31.47 -37.99 19.49
CA VAL A 98 -30.78 -38.35 20.71
C VAL A 98 -29.34 -37.88 20.95
N GLN A 99 -29.18 -37.05 21.98
CA GLN A 99 -27.92 -36.65 22.68
C GLN A 99 -26.87 -35.90 21.85
N MET A 100 -27.25 -35.13 20.88
CA MET A 100 -26.38 -34.43 19.98
C MET A 100 -26.12 -33.00 20.50
N THR A 101 -24.95 -32.48 20.27
CA THR A 101 -24.55 -31.13 20.64
C THR A 101 -25.10 -30.11 19.63
N PRO A 102 -26.21 -29.42 19.92
CA PRO A 102 -26.86 -28.59 18.94
C PRO A 102 -26.23 -27.18 18.85
N LEU A 103 -26.20 -26.67 17.65
CA LEU A 103 -26.21 -25.22 17.42
C LEU A 103 -27.68 -24.78 17.31
N GLU A 104 -28.11 -23.92 18.23
CA GLU A 104 -29.43 -23.32 18.23
C GLU A 104 -29.37 -21.93 17.63
N VAL A 105 -30.00 -21.71 16.49
CA VAL A 105 -30.05 -20.42 15.77
C VAL A 105 -31.40 -19.76 15.99
N HIS A 106 -31.43 -18.58 16.53
CA HIS A 106 -32.62 -17.76 16.73
C HIS A 106 -32.60 -16.54 15.82
N CYS A 107 -33.40 -16.50 14.79
CA CYS A 107 -33.65 -15.32 13.97
C CYS A 107 -34.97 -14.70 14.39
N LYS A 108 -34.98 -13.40 14.74
CA LYS A 108 -36.18 -12.76 15.28
C LYS A 108 -37.15 -12.36 14.18
N ASP A 109 -36.67 -11.62 13.20
CA ASP A 109 -37.46 -10.97 12.15
C ASP A 109 -36.93 -11.36 10.73
N PRO A 110 -37.76 -11.26 9.67
CA PRO A 110 -37.32 -11.62 8.31
C PRO A 110 -36.31 -10.67 7.69
N GLY A 111 -36.12 -9.47 8.27
CA GLY A 111 -35.34 -8.43 7.62
C GLY A 111 -36.03 -7.87 6.36
N LYS A 112 -35.27 -7.21 5.49
CA LYS A 112 -35.78 -6.69 4.21
C LYS A 112 -35.47 -7.66 3.06
N ALA A 113 -36.37 -7.72 2.07
CA ALA A 113 -36.15 -8.53 0.86
C ALA A 113 -34.91 -8.08 0.10
N THR A 114 -34.73 -6.76 -0.08
CA THR A 114 -33.47 -6.13 -0.50
C THR A 114 -32.83 -5.51 0.72
N GLN A 115 -31.62 -5.95 1.05
CA GLN A 115 -30.84 -5.45 2.18
C GLN A 115 -30.60 -3.94 2.03
N SER A 116 -30.65 -3.19 3.10
CA SER A 116 -30.39 -1.75 3.09
C SER A 116 -29.08 -1.44 3.82
N VAL A 117 -28.54 -0.24 3.60
CA VAL A 117 -27.33 0.23 4.30
C VAL A 117 -27.51 0.30 5.82
N ARG A 118 -28.75 0.36 6.32
CA ARG A 118 -29.08 0.40 7.76
C ARG A 118 -29.73 -0.90 8.24
N GLU A 119 -29.44 -2.02 7.60
CA GLU A 119 -29.84 -3.35 8.09
C GLU A 119 -29.25 -3.59 9.47
N ASN A 120 -30.01 -4.26 10.34
CA ASN A 120 -29.48 -4.62 11.65
C ASN A 120 -28.63 -5.91 11.52
N GLU A 121 -27.32 -5.76 11.54
CA GLU A 121 -26.35 -6.83 11.35
C GLU A 121 -25.85 -7.44 12.67
N SER A 122 -26.38 -6.98 13.82
CA SER A 122 -25.91 -7.42 15.13
C SER A 122 -26.28 -8.87 15.44
N TYR A 123 -25.47 -9.51 16.28
CA TYR A 123 -25.74 -10.85 16.81
C TYR A 123 -25.14 -11.06 18.19
N THR A 124 -25.65 -12.08 18.90
CA THR A 124 -25.05 -12.62 20.10
C THR A 124 -24.77 -14.10 19.92
N LEU A 125 -23.59 -14.53 20.33
CA LEU A 125 -23.17 -15.91 20.28
C LEU A 125 -22.69 -16.35 21.66
N ARG A 126 -23.20 -17.47 22.12
CA ARG A 126 -22.76 -18.13 23.35
C ARG A 126 -22.40 -19.57 23.04
N VAL A 127 -21.15 -19.93 23.26
CA VAL A 127 -20.69 -21.32 23.23
C VAL A 127 -20.44 -21.78 24.66
N SER A 128 -20.97 -22.93 25.01
CA SER A 128 -20.72 -23.63 26.29
C SER A 128 -20.21 -25.04 26.00
N SER A 129 -19.83 -25.76 27.01
CA SER A 129 -19.37 -27.16 26.83
C SER A 129 -20.45 -28.13 26.32
N SER A 130 -21.73 -27.73 26.31
CA SER A 130 -22.83 -28.58 25.90
C SER A 130 -23.59 -28.11 24.67
N ARG A 131 -23.51 -26.83 24.29
CA ARG A 131 -24.19 -26.27 23.11
C ARG A 131 -23.68 -24.91 22.74
N ALA A 132 -23.96 -24.51 21.50
CA ALA A 132 -23.84 -23.14 21.00
C ALA A 132 -25.24 -22.54 20.76
N VAL A 133 -25.40 -21.25 21.05
CA VAL A 133 -26.63 -20.48 20.81
C VAL A 133 -26.26 -19.19 20.09
N LEU A 134 -26.76 -19.04 18.86
CA LEU A 134 -26.65 -17.85 18.04
C LEU A 134 -28.02 -17.14 18.00
N LYS A 135 -28.06 -15.85 18.34
CA LYS A 135 -29.26 -15.02 18.26
C LYS A 135 -29.00 -13.77 17.47
N ALA A 136 -29.88 -13.44 16.54
CA ALA A 136 -29.78 -12.24 15.73
C ALA A 136 -31.19 -11.64 15.48
N PRO A 137 -31.30 -10.30 15.33
CA PRO A 137 -32.54 -9.65 14.94
C PRO A 137 -32.97 -10.01 13.51
N THR A 138 -32.02 -10.17 12.60
CA THR A 138 -32.24 -10.36 11.17
C THR A 138 -31.45 -11.57 10.63
N PRO A 139 -31.75 -12.05 9.43
CA PRO A 139 -30.98 -13.09 8.77
C PRO A 139 -29.50 -12.71 8.57
N VAL A 140 -29.18 -11.44 8.29
CA VAL A 140 -27.80 -11.00 8.08
C VAL A 140 -26.96 -11.15 9.36
N GLY A 141 -27.51 -10.81 10.52
CA GLY A 141 -26.82 -11.09 11.79
C GLY A 141 -26.57 -12.58 12.04
N VAL A 142 -27.49 -13.47 11.58
CA VAL A 142 -27.27 -14.93 11.63
C VAL A 142 -26.08 -15.31 10.74
N LEU A 143 -26.01 -14.80 9.50
CA LEU A 143 -24.90 -15.08 8.58
C LEU A 143 -23.55 -14.71 9.23
N HIS A 144 -23.43 -13.51 9.77
CA HIS A 144 -22.20 -13.07 10.46
C HIS A 144 -21.84 -13.91 11.68
N GLY A 145 -22.84 -14.35 12.44
CA GLY A 145 -22.62 -15.23 13.58
C GLY A 145 -22.12 -16.63 13.19
N LEU A 146 -22.60 -17.18 12.07
CA LEU A 146 -22.12 -18.46 11.53
C LEU A 146 -20.67 -18.36 11.07
N GLU A 147 -20.28 -17.27 10.40
CA GLU A 147 -18.88 -17.02 10.01
C GLU A 147 -17.96 -16.92 11.24
N THR A 148 -18.42 -16.26 12.30
CA THR A 148 -17.66 -16.20 13.56
C THR A 148 -17.51 -17.58 14.21
N LEU A 149 -18.54 -18.42 14.16
CA LEU A 149 -18.47 -19.81 14.66
C LEU A 149 -17.43 -20.64 13.90
N LEU A 150 -17.35 -20.52 12.57
CA LEU A 150 -16.31 -21.20 11.77
C LEU A 150 -14.91 -20.80 12.19
N GLN A 151 -14.72 -19.53 12.55
CA GLN A 151 -13.42 -19.02 13.01
C GLN A 151 -13.06 -19.47 14.44
N LEU A 152 -14.04 -19.87 15.27
CA LEU A 152 -13.81 -20.42 16.61
C LEU A 152 -13.35 -21.88 16.62
N LEU A 153 -13.26 -22.53 15.47
CA LEU A 153 -12.80 -23.91 15.39
C LEU A 153 -11.32 -24.04 15.75
N HIS A 154 -11.01 -24.91 16.71
CA HIS A 154 -9.67 -25.24 17.19
C HIS A 154 -9.47 -26.77 17.20
N LEU A 155 -8.21 -27.19 17.26
CA LEU A 155 -7.80 -28.57 17.39
C LEU A 155 -6.90 -28.74 18.62
N ASP A 156 -7.12 -29.80 19.41
CA ASP A 156 -6.20 -30.26 20.46
C ASP A 156 -6.00 -31.79 20.38
N THR A 157 -5.36 -32.36 21.36
CA THR A 157 -5.06 -33.79 21.42
C THR A 157 -6.29 -34.70 21.50
N GLU A 158 -7.47 -34.14 21.84
CA GLU A 158 -8.74 -34.87 21.94
C GLU A 158 -9.65 -34.63 20.71
N GLY A 159 -9.21 -33.82 19.74
CA GLY A 159 -9.94 -33.55 18.51
C GLY A 159 -10.39 -32.09 18.37
N PHE A 160 -11.32 -31.86 17.44
CA PHE A 160 -11.83 -30.53 17.15
C PHE A 160 -12.78 -30.01 18.23
N PHE A 161 -12.70 -28.71 18.51
CA PHE A 161 -13.57 -28.07 19.50
C PHE A 161 -13.75 -26.57 19.20
N MET A 162 -14.78 -25.99 19.79
CA MET A 162 -14.95 -24.56 19.93
C MET A 162 -14.77 -24.16 21.40
N PRO A 163 -13.97 -23.14 21.75
CA PRO A 163 -13.83 -22.68 23.14
C PRO A 163 -15.16 -22.12 23.65
N ALA A 164 -15.43 -22.30 24.95
CA ALA A 164 -16.57 -21.65 25.58
C ALA A 164 -16.38 -20.15 25.60
N VAL A 165 -17.35 -19.41 25.03
CA VAL A 165 -17.20 -17.96 24.78
C VAL A 165 -18.57 -17.27 24.77
N ARG A 166 -18.58 -16.00 25.17
CA ARG A 166 -19.70 -15.09 24.91
C ARG A 166 -19.23 -13.97 24.01
N ILE A 167 -19.96 -13.76 22.92
CA ILE A 167 -19.75 -12.68 21.96
C ILE A 167 -21.04 -11.90 21.84
N GLN A 168 -20.90 -10.57 21.87
CA GLN A 168 -21.91 -9.61 21.42
C GLN A 168 -21.23 -8.75 20.39
N ASP A 169 -21.78 -8.70 19.17
CA ASP A 169 -21.10 -8.13 18.03
C ASP A 169 -22.04 -7.36 17.12
N GLU A 170 -21.53 -6.29 16.57
CA GLU A 170 -22.20 -5.41 15.61
C GLU A 170 -21.15 -4.59 14.87
N PRO A 171 -21.42 -4.19 13.61
CA PRO A 171 -20.48 -3.39 12.85
C PRO A 171 -20.38 -1.95 13.39
N ARG A 172 -19.19 -1.38 13.34
CA ARG A 172 -18.94 0.02 13.59
C ARG A 172 -19.48 0.92 12.47
N PHE A 173 -19.29 0.50 11.23
CA PHE A 173 -19.75 1.21 10.04
C PHE A 173 -20.73 0.38 9.23
N PRO A 174 -21.81 1.00 8.71
CA PRO A 174 -22.81 0.29 7.91
C PRO A 174 -22.37 -0.03 6.48
N TRP A 175 -21.33 0.65 5.93
CA TRP A 175 -20.75 0.39 4.62
C TRP A 175 -19.34 -0.16 4.77
N ARG A 176 -19.13 -1.36 4.27
CA ARG A 176 -17.86 -2.09 4.29
C ARG A 176 -17.70 -2.74 2.93
N GLY A 177 -17.20 -1.94 1.97
CA GLY A 177 -17.20 -2.29 0.55
C GLY A 177 -15.91 -2.96 0.09
N LEU A 178 -16.07 -3.67 -1.04
CA LEU A 178 -14.98 -4.08 -1.92
C LEU A 178 -15.38 -3.76 -3.35
N LEU A 179 -14.65 -2.82 -3.98
CA LEU A 179 -14.74 -2.57 -5.41
C LEU A 179 -13.91 -3.63 -6.16
N ILE A 180 -14.52 -4.19 -7.20
CA ILE A 180 -13.82 -5.04 -8.18
C ILE A 180 -14.02 -4.43 -9.58
N ASP A 181 -12.89 -4.00 -10.16
CA ASP A 181 -12.84 -3.59 -11.57
C ASP A 181 -12.78 -4.84 -12.46
N VAL A 182 -13.72 -4.92 -13.40
CA VAL A 182 -13.80 -6.00 -14.39
C VAL A 182 -13.61 -5.50 -15.83
N CYS A 183 -13.24 -4.23 -15.97
CA CYS A 183 -13.18 -3.52 -17.23
C CYS A 183 -11.76 -3.45 -17.81
N ARG A 184 -10.76 -3.04 -16.98
CA ARG A 184 -9.36 -3.02 -17.42
C ARG A 184 -8.88 -4.41 -17.77
N HIS A 185 -9.16 -5.42 -16.93
CA HIS A 185 -9.06 -6.82 -17.26
C HIS A 185 -10.37 -7.55 -16.92
N TRP A 186 -10.78 -8.47 -17.80
CA TRP A 186 -12.00 -9.25 -17.61
C TRP A 186 -11.90 -10.22 -16.43
N MET A 187 -12.95 -10.26 -15.58
CA MET A 187 -13.08 -11.21 -14.48
C MET A 187 -14.31 -12.11 -14.71
N PRO A 188 -14.15 -13.43 -14.88
CA PRO A 188 -15.28 -14.35 -15.03
C PRO A 188 -16.05 -14.50 -13.73
N MET A 189 -17.27 -15.04 -13.82
CA MET A 189 -18.22 -15.18 -12.70
C MET A 189 -17.62 -15.91 -11.49
N GLU A 190 -16.80 -16.94 -11.72
CA GLU A 190 -16.17 -17.74 -10.69
C GLU A 190 -15.25 -16.92 -9.81
N VAL A 191 -14.56 -15.92 -10.41
CA VAL A 191 -13.74 -14.96 -9.67
C VAL A 191 -14.59 -14.11 -8.74
N ILE A 192 -15.70 -13.58 -9.24
CA ILE A 192 -16.60 -12.75 -8.44
C ILE A 192 -17.19 -13.58 -7.30
N LYS A 193 -17.66 -14.81 -7.56
CA LYS A 193 -18.27 -15.68 -6.55
C LYS A 193 -17.31 -16.02 -5.41
N ARG A 194 -16.06 -16.46 -5.73
CA ARG A 194 -15.12 -16.81 -4.65
C ARG A 194 -14.68 -15.59 -3.84
N ASN A 195 -14.62 -14.39 -4.45
CA ASN A 195 -14.38 -13.16 -3.71
C ASN A 195 -15.59 -12.77 -2.84
N LEU A 196 -16.83 -13.03 -3.26
CA LEU A 196 -18.01 -12.89 -2.40
C LEU A 196 -17.96 -13.83 -1.19
N ASP A 197 -17.41 -15.04 -1.33
CA ASP A 197 -17.19 -15.94 -0.18
C ASP A 197 -16.13 -15.37 0.78
N GLY A 198 -15.05 -14.83 0.26
CA GLY A 198 -14.05 -14.12 1.06
C GLY A 198 -14.64 -12.89 1.79
N MET A 199 -15.45 -12.09 1.10
CA MET A 199 -16.18 -10.96 1.69
C MET A 199 -17.09 -11.39 2.84
N ALA A 200 -17.89 -12.43 2.65
CA ALA A 200 -18.77 -12.97 3.68
C ALA A 200 -17.99 -13.39 4.92
N SER A 201 -16.88 -14.11 4.76
CA SER A 201 -16.04 -14.60 5.85
C SER A 201 -15.45 -13.48 6.72
N THR A 202 -15.29 -12.28 6.16
CA THR A 202 -14.77 -11.06 6.82
C THR A 202 -15.85 -10.02 7.12
N LYS A 203 -17.11 -10.33 6.86
CA LYS A 203 -18.27 -9.45 7.07
C LYS A 203 -18.21 -8.13 6.27
N LEU A 204 -17.53 -8.12 5.11
CA LEU A 204 -17.72 -7.10 4.09
C LEU A 204 -19.11 -7.26 3.50
N ASN A 205 -19.84 -6.15 3.26
CA ASN A 205 -21.27 -6.20 2.95
C ASN A 205 -21.68 -5.49 1.65
N VAL A 206 -20.75 -4.92 0.90
CA VAL A 206 -21.02 -4.28 -0.39
C VAL A 206 -20.01 -4.74 -1.42
N LEU A 207 -20.47 -5.42 -2.49
CA LEU A 207 -19.72 -5.54 -3.73
C LEU A 207 -20.01 -4.29 -4.57
N HIS A 208 -19.03 -3.43 -4.72
CA HIS A 208 -19.04 -2.34 -5.70
C HIS A 208 -18.49 -2.92 -7.01
N TRP A 209 -19.35 -3.03 -8.02
CA TRP A 209 -19.03 -3.72 -9.27
C TRP A 209 -18.81 -2.70 -10.38
N HIS A 210 -17.56 -2.45 -10.72
CA HIS A 210 -17.17 -1.47 -11.74
C HIS A 210 -17.31 -2.10 -13.14
N LEU A 211 -18.39 -1.73 -13.86
CA LEU A 211 -18.91 -2.45 -15.03
C LEU A 211 -18.71 -1.73 -16.36
N SER A 212 -18.29 -0.48 -16.37
CA SER A 212 -17.94 0.24 -17.59
C SER A 212 -16.74 1.15 -17.41
N GLU A 213 -15.89 1.20 -18.44
CA GLU A 213 -14.64 1.93 -18.47
C GLU A 213 -14.20 2.16 -19.93
N ASP A 214 -13.16 2.94 -20.17
CA ASP A 214 -12.58 3.14 -21.51
C ASP A 214 -12.17 1.82 -22.19
N GLN A 215 -11.76 0.82 -21.38
CA GLN A 215 -11.27 -0.49 -21.84
C GLN A 215 -12.36 -1.54 -21.96
N GLY A 216 -13.59 -1.23 -21.57
CA GLY A 216 -14.66 -2.20 -21.77
C GLY A 216 -16.00 -1.86 -21.12
N PHE A 217 -17.05 -2.28 -21.78
CA PHE A 217 -18.43 -2.25 -21.28
C PHE A 217 -18.89 -3.67 -20.98
N ARG A 218 -19.20 -4.01 -19.72
CA ARG A 218 -19.28 -5.40 -19.27
C ARG A 218 -20.67 -5.94 -18.97
N VAL A 219 -21.75 -5.28 -19.43
CA VAL A 219 -23.14 -5.68 -19.13
C VAL A 219 -23.97 -5.83 -20.39
N GLU A 220 -24.72 -6.92 -20.52
CA GLU A 220 -25.74 -7.07 -21.55
C GLU A 220 -26.80 -5.96 -21.43
N CYS A 221 -26.92 -5.12 -22.42
CA CYS A 221 -27.93 -4.09 -22.54
C CYS A 221 -28.82 -4.37 -23.74
N LYS A 222 -30.13 -4.56 -23.52
CA LYS A 222 -31.07 -4.88 -24.59
C LYS A 222 -31.53 -3.63 -25.35
N SER A 223 -31.67 -2.52 -24.62
CA SER A 223 -32.06 -1.23 -25.22
C SER A 223 -30.97 -0.69 -26.14
N PHE A 224 -29.70 -0.95 -25.82
CA PHE A 224 -28.54 -0.49 -26.53
C PHE A 224 -27.50 -1.60 -26.75
N PRO A 225 -27.80 -2.60 -27.61
CA PRO A 225 -26.97 -3.81 -27.71
C PRO A 225 -25.54 -3.55 -28.17
N LYS A 226 -25.27 -2.49 -28.95
CA LYS A 226 -23.92 -2.19 -29.40
C LYS A 226 -22.97 -1.82 -28.24
N LEU A 227 -23.49 -1.45 -27.07
CA LEU A 227 -22.63 -1.20 -25.89
C LEU A 227 -21.80 -2.46 -25.58
N HIS A 228 -22.43 -3.61 -25.43
CA HIS A 228 -21.72 -4.85 -25.11
C HIS A 228 -21.23 -5.60 -26.34
N GLU A 229 -21.94 -5.52 -27.48
CA GLU A 229 -21.50 -6.18 -28.71
C GLU A 229 -20.21 -5.58 -29.29
N MET A 230 -20.03 -4.27 -29.18
CA MET A 230 -18.91 -3.56 -29.77
C MET A 230 -17.89 -3.04 -28.74
N GLY A 231 -18.32 -2.75 -27.49
CA GLY A 231 -17.51 -2.17 -26.44
C GLY A 231 -16.89 -3.18 -25.46
N SER A 232 -17.03 -4.51 -25.69
CA SER A 232 -16.63 -5.51 -24.70
C SER A 232 -15.57 -6.51 -25.16
N ASP A 233 -15.21 -6.58 -26.44
CA ASP A 233 -14.46 -7.70 -27.04
C ASP A 233 -15.12 -9.06 -26.81
N GLY A 234 -16.46 -9.12 -26.64
CA GLY A 234 -17.21 -10.32 -26.32
C GLY A 234 -17.12 -10.75 -24.83
N ASN A 235 -16.46 -9.99 -23.97
CA ASN A 235 -16.33 -10.25 -22.53
C ASN A 235 -17.32 -9.35 -21.78
N TYR A 236 -18.51 -9.87 -21.51
CA TYR A 236 -19.57 -9.20 -20.74
C TYR A 236 -20.42 -10.21 -19.99
N TYR A 237 -21.10 -9.76 -18.95
CA TYR A 237 -22.06 -10.56 -18.20
C TYR A 237 -23.44 -10.46 -18.83
N THR A 238 -24.08 -11.60 -19.05
CA THR A 238 -25.50 -11.63 -19.42
C THR A 238 -26.35 -11.19 -18.24
N LYS A 239 -27.59 -10.78 -18.49
CA LYS A 239 -28.52 -10.40 -17.42
C LYS A 239 -28.82 -11.56 -16.47
N GLU A 240 -28.82 -12.78 -16.97
CA GLU A 240 -28.97 -13.99 -16.18
C GLU A 240 -27.78 -14.19 -15.23
N GLN A 241 -26.56 -13.99 -15.72
CA GLN A 241 -25.33 -14.07 -14.92
C GLN A 241 -25.30 -12.98 -13.84
N ILE A 242 -25.73 -11.76 -14.16
CA ILE A 242 -25.80 -10.67 -13.17
C ILE A 242 -26.83 -11.01 -12.08
N ARG A 243 -28.02 -11.51 -12.43
CA ARG A 243 -29.00 -11.95 -11.43
C ARG A 243 -28.49 -13.07 -10.55
N GLU A 244 -27.75 -14.01 -11.13
CA GLU A 244 -27.10 -15.09 -10.39
C GLU A 244 -26.07 -14.57 -9.37
N ILE A 245 -25.24 -13.62 -9.74
CA ILE A 245 -24.28 -12.96 -8.83
C ILE A 245 -25.01 -12.19 -7.74
N ILE A 246 -26.07 -11.44 -8.07
CA ILE A 246 -26.85 -10.68 -7.08
C ILE A 246 -27.51 -11.63 -6.07
N GLU A 247 -28.06 -12.76 -6.51
CA GLU A 247 -28.65 -13.75 -5.61
C GLU A 247 -27.57 -14.44 -4.75
N TYR A 248 -26.44 -14.77 -5.35
CA TYR A 248 -25.29 -15.37 -4.66
C TYR A 248 -24.74 -14.44 -3.56
N ALA A 249 -24.62 -13.15 -3.85
CA ALA A 249 -24.21 -12.12 -2.89
C ALA A 249 -25.25 -11.94 -1.77
N ARG A 250 -26.56 -11.87 -2.14
CA ARG A 250 -27.67 -11.76 -1.18
C ARG A 250 -27.69 -12.92 -0.18
N ASP A 251 -27.41 -14.13 -0.63
CA ASP A 251 -27.34 -15.31 0.24
C ASP A 251 -26.20 -15.21 1.28
N ARG A 252 -25.25 -14.33 1.06
CA ARG A 252 -24.11 -14.05 1.94
C ARG A 252 -24.25 -12.75 2.74
N GLY A 253 -25.38 -12.06 2.60
CA GLY A 253 -25.59 -10.77 3.27
C GLY A 253 -24.86 -9.61 2.60
N ILE A 254 -24.51 -9.77 1.32
CA ILE A 254 -23.75 -8.76 0.55
C ILE A 254 -24.71 -8.09 -0.45
N ARG A 255 -24.63 -6.77 -0.50
CA ARG A 255 -25.31 -5.91 -1.46
C ARG A 255 -24.45 -5.78 -2.73
N VAL A 256 -25.07 -5.62 -3.89
CA VAL A 256 -24.37 -5.40 -5.16
C VAL A 256 -24.75 -4.02 -5.69
N VAL A 257 -23.77 -3.11 -5.69
CA VAL A 257 -23.90 -1.74 -6.22
C VAL A 257 -23.15 -1.68 -7.54
N PRO A 258 -23.84 -1.43 -8.66
CA PRO A 258 -23.19 -1.27 -9.95
C PRO A 258 -22.57 0.09 -10.10
N GLU A 259 -21.43 0.16 -10.79
CA GLU A 259 -20.88 1.40 -11.31
C GLU A 259 -20.86 1.39 -12.84
N PHE A 260 -21.35 2.49 -13.40
CA PHE A 260 -21.23 2.82 -14.81
C PHE A 260 -20.65 4.23 -14.89
N ASP A 261 -19.35 4.31 -15.15
CA ASP A 261 -18.64 5.57 -15.12
C ASP A 261 -19.05 6.49 -16.25
N ILE A 262 -19.48 7.70 -15.91
CA ILE A 262 -19.95 8.80 -16.76
C ILE A 262 -19.68 10.15 -16.09
N PRO A 263 -19.43 11.25 -16.80
CA PRO A 263 -19.31 11.39 -18.26
C PRO A 263 -17.91 11.09 -18.80
N GLY A 264 -16.88 10.92 -17.95
CA GLY A 264 -15.55 10.45 -18.27
C GLY A 264 -15.49 8.93 -18.37
N HIS A 265 -14.33 8.34 -18.69
CA HIS A 265 -14.11 6.89 -18.77
C HIS A 265 -15.10 6.14 -19.65
N THR A 266 -15.50 6.77 -20.75
CA THR A 266 -16.64 6.34 -21.57
C THR A 266 -16.29 5.92 -23.00
N THR A 267 -15.00 5.74 -23.31
CA THR A 267 -14.59 5.38 -24.69
C THR A 267 -15.26 4.10 -25.19
N ALA A 268 -15.43 3.07 -24.34
CA ALA A 268 -16.12 1.84 -24.75
C ALA A 268 -17.61 2.05 -25.13
N TRP A 269 -18.28 3.06 -24.54
CA TRP A 269 -19.65 3.42 -24.91
C TRP A 269 -19.68 3.99 -26.33
N PHE A 270 -18.72 4.83 -26.68
CA PHE A 270 -18.65 5.54 -27.96
C PHE A 270 -18.30 4.63 -29.13
N VAL A 271 -17.71 3.45 -28.88
CA VAL A 271 -17.49 2.47 -29.93
C VAL A 271 -18.79 2.05 -30.60
N GLY A 272 -19.85 1.87 -29.82
CA GLY A 272 -21.18 1.52 -30.30
C GLY A 272 -22.07 2.72 -30.65
N TYR A 273 -21.90 3.82 -29.91
CA TYR A 273 -22.75 5.01 -29.93
C TYR A 273 -21.88 6.28 -29.90
N PRO A 274 -21.18 6.59 -31.03
CA PRO A 274 -20.27 7.73 -31.09
C PRO A 274 -20.98 9.09 -30.94
N GLU A 275 -22.30 9.12 -31.15
CA GLU A 275 -23.14 10.31 -30.98
C GLU A 275 -23.25 10.78 -29.52
N LEU A 276 -22.85 9.99 -28.54
CA LEU A 276 -22.83 10.40 -27.14
C LEU A 276 -21.61 11.26 -26.78
N ALA A 277 -20.57 11.18 -27.62
CA ALA A 277 -19.30 11.85 -27.35
C ALA A 277 -19.34 13.35 -27.69
N SER A 278 -18.55 14.13 -26.95
CA SER A 278 -18.35 15.57 -27.15
C SER A 278 -17.43 15.91 -28.32
N ALA A 279 -16.81 14.92 -28.95
CA ALA A 279 -16.00 15.08 -30.16
C ALA A 279 -16.35 14.01 -31.19
N PRO A 280 -16.10 14.26 -32.51
CA PRO A 280 -16.44 13.30 -33.55
C PRO A 280 -15.55 12.04 -33.49
N GLY A 281 -16.18 10.85 -33.73
CA GLY A 281 -15.50 9.57 -33.89
C GLY A 281 -14.80 9.40 -35.27
N PRO A 282 -14.37 8.17 -35.63
CA PRO A 282 -14.76 6.90 -34.98
C PRO A 282 -13.93 6.59 -33.74
N TYR A 283 -14.56 5.89 -32.80
CA TYR A 283 -13.90 5.43 -31.55
C TYR A 283 -13.54 3.95 -31.61
N LYS A 284 -12.56 3.55 -30.81
CA LYS A 284 -12.16 2.15 -30.57
C LYS A 284 -12.02 1.98 -29.07
N ILE A 285 -12.17 0.75 -28.59
CA ILE A 285 -11.88 0.42 -27.19
C ILE A 285 -10.46 0.87 -26.88
N GLU A 286 -10.30 1.65 -25.80
CA GLU A 286 -8.97 2.08 -25.33
C GLU A 286 -8.20 0.89 -24.75
N ARG A 287 -6.92 0.86 -24.97
CA ARG A 287 -6.05 -0.23 -24.49
C ARG A 287 -5.02 0.24 -23.48
N GLN A 288 -4.81 1.52 -23.36
CA GLN A 288 -3.84 2.11 -22.43
C GLN A 288 -4.54 2.51 -21.13
N TRP A 289 -3.74 2.60 -20.08
CA TRP A 289 -4.20 3.09 -18.79
C TRP A 289 -4.07 4.60 -18.71
N GLY A 290 -4.97 5.26 -18.02
CA GLY A 290 -4.92 6.69 -17.75
C GLY A 290 -6.23 7.41 -18.02
N ILE A 291 -6.16 8.74 -17.98
CA ILE A 291 -7.28 9.64 -18.23
C ILE A 291 -7.32 9.96 -19.72
N HIS A 292 -8.42 9.62 -20.37
CA HIS A 292 -8.58 9.82 -21.80
C HIS A 292 -9.47 11.02 -22.12
N ASP A 293 -9.30 11.61 -23.33
CA ASP A 293 -9.98 12.83 -23.72
C ASP A 293 -11.48 12.68 -24.00
N PRO A 294 -12.02 11.57 -24.56
CA PRO A 294 -13.42 11.51 -24.90
C PRO A 294 -14.28 11.45 -23.65
N CYS A 295 -15.17 12.47 -23.51
CA CYS A 295 -16.23 12.52 -22.51
C CYS A 295 -17.58 12.61 -23.21
N MET A 296 -18.68 12.27 -22.52
CA MET A 296 -20.03 12.52 -23.02
C MET A 296 -20.26 14.01 -23.22
N ASP A 297 -21.17 14.35 -24.13
CA ASP A 297 -21.58 15.74 -24.40
C ASP A 297 -22.73 16.14 -23.47
N PRO A 298 -22.48 16.99 -22.46
CA PRO A 298 -23.48 17.35 -21.45
C PRO A 298 -24.55 18.35 -21.98
N THR A 299 -24.41 18.86 -23.19
CA THR A 299 -25.30 19.89 -23.76
C THR A 299 -26.41 19.30 -24.60
N ARG A 300 -26.33 18.01 -24.93
CA ARG A 300 -27.25 17.34 -25.84
C ARG A 300 -28.33 16.56 -25.11
N GLU A 301 -29.60 16.89 -25.38
CA GLU A 301 -30.76 16.21 -24.77
C GLU A 301 -30.84 14.73 -25.17
N GLU A 302 -30.29 14.35 -26.30
CA GLU A 302 -30.21 12.95 -26.76
C GLU A 302 -29.36 12.09 -25.80
N VAL A 303 -28.31 12.65 -25.21
CA VAL A 303 -27.47 11.97 -24.22
C VAL A 303 -28.30 11.60 -22.99
N TYR A 304 -29.11 12.54 -22.49
CA TYR A 304 -29.96 12.27 -21.32
C TYR A 304 -31.12 11.33 -21.64
N THR A 305 -31.68 11.40 -22.86
CA THR A 305 -32.70 10.44 -23.31
C THR A 305 -32.12 9.02 -23.39
N PHE A 306 -30.91 8.90 -23.90
CA PHE A 306 -30.20 7.63 -23.94
C PHE A 306 -29.94 7.10 -22.50
N LEU A 307 -29.38 7.95 -21.61
CA LEU A 307 -29.06 7.59 -20.24
C LEU A 307 -30.32 7.28 -19.42
N ASP A 308 -31.45 7.98 -19.63
CA ASP A 308 -32.71 7.64 -18.96
C ASP A 308 -33.21 6.24 -19.33
N THR A 309 -33.12 5.87 -20.60
CA THR A 309 -33.48 4.54 -21.07
C THR A 309 -32.54 3.48 -20.53
N PHE A 310 -31.23 3.75 -20.54
CA PHE A 310 -30.17 2.88 -20.02
C PHE A 310 -30.34 2.64 -18.53
N VAL A 311 -30.44 3.70 -17.74
CA VAL A 311 -30.65 3.63 -16.28
C VAL A 311 -31.93 2.91 -15.96
N GLY A 312 -33.01 3.12 -16.72
CA GLY A 312 -34.27 2.41 -16.55
C GLY A 312 -34.13 0.90 -16.72
N GLU A 313 -33.30 0.45 -17.64
CA GLU A 313 -32.99 -0.98 -17.83
C GLU A 313 -32.08 -1.53 -16.69
N MET A 314 -31.03 -0.80 -16.32
CA MET A 314 -30.10 -1.23 -15.28
C MET A 314 -30.73 -1.18 -13.88
N ALA A 315 -31.57 -0.20 -13.59
CA ALA A 315 -32.30 -0.12 -12.33
C ALA A 315 -33.22 -1.31 -12.04
N GLN A 316 -33.76 -1.93 -13.09
CA GLN A 316 -34.54 -3.16 -12.97
C GLN A 316 -33.65 -4.39 -12.75
N LEU A 317 -32.41 -4.36 -13.21
CA LEU A 317 -31.47 -5.46 -13.10
C LEU A 317 -30.80 -5.48 -11.71
N PHE A 318 -30.42 -4.33 -11.20
CA PHE A 318 -29.75 -4.15 -9.92
C PHE A 318 -30.75 -3.64 -8.86
N PRO A 319 -31.15 -4.45 -7.88
CA PRO A 319 -32.22 -4.10 -6.93
C PRO A 319 -31.77 -3.16 -5.81
N ASP A 320 -30.47 -2.93 -5.60
CA ASP A 320 -29.96 -2.03 -4.59
C ASP A 320 -30.47 -0.60 -4.77
N GLU A 321 -30.65 0.12 -3.68
CA GLU A 321 -31.10 1.51 -3.72
C GLU A 321 -30.04 2.49 -4.28
N TYR A 322 -28.77 2.08 -4.29
CA TYR A 322 -27.68 2.90 -4.79
C TYR A 322 -27.25 2.52 -6.21
N PHE A 323 -26.77 3.52 -6.93
CA PHE A 323 -26.21 3.41 -8.27
C PHE A 323 -25.02 4.35 -8.35
N HIS A 324 -23.85 3.80 -8.65
CA HIS A 324 -22.62 4.57 -8.76
C HIS A 324 -22.41 5.03 -10.20
N ILE A 325 -22.12 6.32 -10.38
CA ILE A 325 -21.94 6.95 -11.70
C ILE A 325 -20.48 7.23 -12.05
N GLY A 326 -19.52 6.86 -11.16
CA GLY A 326 -18.13 7.29 -11.31
C GLY A 326 -18.01 8.81 -11.16
N GLY A 327 -17.77 9.50 -12.24
CA GLY A 327 -17.71 10.96 -12.31
C GLY A 327 -16.34 11.54 -12.00
N ASP A 328 -15.34 10.70 -11.84
CA ASP A 328 -13.95 11.06 -11.62
C ASP A 328 -13.23 11.44 -12.92
N GLU A 329 -12.10 12.10 -12.76
CA GLU A 329 -11.09 12.36 -13.78
C GLU A 329 -11.60 12.88 -15.13
N VAL A 330 -12.70 13.62 -15.15
CA VAL A 330 -13.28 14.19 -16.38
C VAL A 330 -12.28 15.12 -17.03
N ASN A 331 -11.73 14.67 -18.18
CA ASN A 331 -10.81 15.49 -18.96
C ASN A 331 -11.61 16.41 -19.89
N GLY A 332 -11.80 17.65 -19.51
CA GLY A 332 -12.59 18.64 -20.25
C GLY A 332 -11.99 19.14 -21.55
N LYS A 333 -10.93 18.56 -22.09
CA LYS A 333 -10.24 19.03 -23.30
C LYS A 333 -11.13 19.05 -24.53
N HIS A 334 -11.96 18.03 -24.73
CA HIS A 334 -12.93 17.99 -25.83
C HIS A 334 -14.10 18.94 -25.57
N TRP A 335 -14.48 19.17 -24.30
CA TRP A 335 -15.50 20.20 -23.99
C TRP A 335 -15.00 21.61 -24.34
N ASP A 336 -13.76 21.93 -23.98
CA ASP A 336 -13.16 23.24 -24.28
C ASP A 336 -12.89 23.44 -25.77
N ALA A 337 -12.70 22.37 -26.54
CA ALA A 337 -12.49 22.41 -27.97
C ALA A 337 -13.81 22.45 -28.80
N ASN A 338 -14.96 22.12 -28.17
CA ASN A 338 -16.25 22.06 -28.84
C ASN A 338 -16.95 23.43 -28.78
N PRO A 339 -17.18 24.12 -29.94
CA PRO A 339 -17.80 25.46 -29.97
C PRO A 339 -19.23 25.50 -29.41
N ASP A 340 -19.99 24.42 -29.56
CA ASP A 340 -21.38 24.35 -29.09
C ASP A 340 -21.41 24.21 -27.56
N ILE A 341 -20.53 23.43 -27.00
CA ILE A 341 -20.35 23.30 -25.53
C ILE A 341 -19.89 24.64 -24.95
N MET A 342 -18.94 25.30 -25.59
CA MET A 342 -18.45 26.61 -25.13
C MET A 342 -19.56 27.69 -25.21
N ALA A 343 -20.41 27.66 -26.25
CA ALA A 343 -21.56 28.54 -26.36
C ALA A 343 -22.58 28.25 -25.24
N PHE A 344 -22.85 26.97 -24.97
CA PHE A 344 -23.76 26.55 -23.91
C PHE A 344 -23.25 26.99 -22.51
N LYS A 345 -21.96 26.78 -22.21
CA LYS A 345 -21.34 27.26 -20.95
C LYS A 345 -21.55 28.76 -20.77
N LYS A 346 -21.34 29.53 -21.85
CA LYS A 346 -21.54 30.96 -21.82
C LYS A 346 -23.02 31.36 -21.65
N GLU A 347 -23.94 30.67 -22.31
CA GLU A 347 -25.39 30.92 -22.18
C GLU A 347 -25.86 30.66 -20.74
N LYS A 348 -25.33 29.63 -20.08
CA LYS A 348 -25.68 29.22 -18.73
C LYS A 348 -24.87 29.91 -17.65
N ASP A 349 -24.00 30.87 -18.00
CA ASP A 349 -23.10 31.58 -17.07
C ASP A 349 -22.19 30.65 -16.23
N MET A 350 -21.79 29.53 -16.84
CA MET A 350 -20.89 28.53 -16.21
C MET A 350 -19.43 29.00 -16.28
N LYS A 351 -18.69 28.90 -15.14
CA LYS A 351 -17.33 29.42 -15.01
C LYS A 351 -16.29 28.50 -15.65
N ASP A 352 -16.46 27.21 -15.46
CA ASP A 352 -15.48 26.20 -15.85
C ASP A 352 -16.15 24.84 -16.19
N ASN A 353 -15.36 23.80 -16.37
CA ASN A 353 -15.85 22.45 -16.66
C ASN A 353 -16.41 21.76 -15.41
N HIS A 354 -16.09 22.23 -14.21
CA HIS A 354 -16.69 21.70 -13.00
C HIS A 354 -18.17 22.12 -12.88
N ASP A 355 -18.51 23.37 -13.23
CA ASP A 355 -19.91 23.81 -13.30
C ASP A 355 -20.69 23.02 -14.38
N LEU A 356 -20.04 22.73 -15.52
CA LEU A 356 -20.65 21.91 -16.57
C LEU A 356 -20.87 20.46 -16.12
N GLN A 357 -19.91 19.89 -15.40
CA GLN A 357 -20.05 18.56 -14.81
C GLN A 357 -21.13 18.53 -13.72
N ALA A 358 -21.23 19.58 -12.90
CA ALA A 358 -22.29 19.70 -11.91
C ALA A 358 -23.67 19.72 -12.57
N TYR A 359 -23.85 20.46 -13.69
CA TYR A 359 -25.06 20.42 -14.48
C TYR A 359 -25.36 19.01 -15.01
N PHE A 360 -24.36 18.29 -15.52
CA PHE A 360 -24.54 16.91 -15.96
C PHE A 360 -24.99 16.02 -14.79
N ASN A 361 -24.32 16.11 -13.65
CA ASN A 361 -24.61 15.32 -12.47
C ASN A 361 -26.02 15.57 -11.91
N GLU A 362 -26.51 16.83 -11.93
CA GLU A 362 -27.89 17.17 -11.55
C GLU A 362 -28.89 16.45 -12.45
N ARG A 363 -28.67 16.47 -13.76
CA ARG A 363 -29.52 15.78 -14.75
C ARG A 363 -29.53 14.25 -14.53
N ILE A 364 -28.37 13.68 -14.23
CA ILE A 364 -28.25 12.23 -13.94
C ILE A 364 -28.95 11.89 -12.63
N GLN A 365 -28.83 12.73 -11.61
CA GLN A 365 -29.52 12.55 -10.33
C GLN A 365 -31.05 12.51 -10.54
N ASP A 366 -31.60 13.40 -11.34
CA ASP A 366 -33.02 13.41 -11.68
C ASP A 366 -33.46 12.11 -12.37
N ILE A 367 -32.64 11.62 -13.31
CA ILE A 367 -32.87 10.34 -13.99
C ILE A 367 -32.83 9.19 -12.99
N LEU A 368 -31.83 9.12 -12.11
CA LEU A 368 -31.71 8.08 -11.09
C LEU A 368 -32.91 8.09 -10.12
N GLN A 369 -33.32 9.28 -9.65
CA GLN A 369 -34.49 9.42 -8.78
C GLN A 369 -35.77 8.96 -9.46
N LYS A 370 -35.97 9.30 -10.74
CA LYS A 370 -37.10 8.81 -11.54
C LYS A 370 -37.17 7.30 -11.56
N HIS A 371 -36.03 6.61 -11.55
CA HIS A 371 -35.94 5.14 -11.52
C HIS A 371 -35.78 4.56 -10.09
N GLY A 372 -35.97 5.38 -9.05
CA GLY A 372 -35.94 4.97 -7.64
C GLY A 372 -34.56 4.65 -7.11
N LYS A 373 -33.50 5.24 -7.72
CA LYS A 373 -32.11 5.06 -7.30
C LYS A 373 -31.55 6.32 -6.65
N LYS A 374 -30.55 6.13 -5.79
CA LYS A 374 -29.74 7.16 -5.16
C LYS A 374 -28.35 7.17 -5.81
N MET A 375 -27.86 8.33 -6.13
CA MET A 375 -26.56 8.52 -6.77
C MET A 375 -25.42 8.34 -5.77
N ILE A 376 -24.40 7.61 -6.17
CA ILE A 376 -23.05 7.66 -5.60
C ILE A 376 -22.09 8.09 -6.71
N GLY A 377 -21.02 8.77 -6.37
CA GLY A 377 -19.90 9.03 -7.26
C GLY A 377 -18.66 9.44 -6.49
N TRP A 378 -17.54 9.53 -7.20
CA TRP A 378 -16.27 9.91 -6.62
C TRP A 378 -16.24 11.38 -6.17
N ASP A 379 -15.20 11.82 -5.48
CA ASP A 379 -15.05 13.19 -4.94
C ASP A 379 -15.42 14.30 -5.93
N GLU A 380 -15.22 14.08 -7.24
CA GLU A 380 -15.44 15.07 -8.29
C GLU A 380 -16.90 15.43 -8.50
N ILE A 381 -17.83 14.55 -8.13
CA ILE A 381 -19.25 14.87 -8.24
C ILE A 381 -19.71 15.93 -7.22
N PHE A 382 -18.89 16.17 -6.17
CA PHE A 382 -19.28 17.05 -5.08
C PHE A 382 -19.49 18.49 -5.56
N HIS A 383 -20.74 18.94 -5.48
CA HIS A 383 -21.12 20.33 -5.69
C HIS A 383 -22.18 20.74 -4.66
N PRO A 384 -22.10 21.96 -4.06
CA PRO A 384 -23.02 22.37 -2.98
C PRO A 384 -24.52 22.37 -3.36
N ASP A 385 -24.82 22.50 -4.65
CA ASP A 385 -26.19 22.58 -5.18
C ASP A 385 -26.85 21.21 -5.39
N LEU A 386 -26.08 20.09 -5.33
CA LEU A 386 -26.64 18.76 -5.45
C LEU A 386 -27.57 18.40 -4.28
N PRO A 387 -28.61 17.57 -4.49
CA PRO A 387 -29.47 17.05 -3.44
C PRO A 387 -28.68 16.31 -2.36
N LYS A 388 -29.10 16.44 -1.10
CA LYS A 388 -28.35 15.90 0.06
C LYS A 388 -28.49 14.39 0.28
N ASP A 389 -29.19 13.68 -0.58
CA ASP A 389 -29.29 12.22 -0.60
C ASP A 389 -28.22 11.54 -1.48
N VAL A 390 -27.42 12.34 -2.21
CA VAL A 390 -26.22 11.89 -2.92
C VAL A 390 -25.15 11.44 -1.93
N VAL A 391 -24.42 10.38 -2.28
CA VAL A 391 -23.28 9.88 -1.51
C VAL A 391 -21.99 10.17 -2.25
N VAL A 392 -21.01 10.75 -1.57
CA VAL A 392 -19.70 11.04 -2.14
C VAL A 392 -18.69 10.00 -1.66
N GLN A 393 -18.05 9.31 -2.58
CA GLN A 393 -16.98 8.37 -2.28
C GLN A 393 -15.63 9.06 -2.37
N SER A 394 -14.96 9.19 -1.22
CA SER A 394 -13.74 9.99 -1.13
C SER A 394 -12.49 9.12 -1.33
N TRP A 395 -11.81 9.34 -2.44
CA TRP A 395 -10.47 8.81 -2.72
C TRP A 395 -9.36 9.83 -2.43
N ARG A 396 -9.75 11.10 -2.20
CA ARG A 396 -8.81 12.20 -1.88
C ARG A 396 -8.42 12.25 -0.41
N GLY A 397 -9.21 11.65 0.47
CA GLY A 397 -8.84 11.45 1.87
C GLY A 397 -9.75 12.09 2.91
N PRO A 398 -9.33 12.06 4.19
CA PRO A 398 -10.16 12.51 5.32
C PRO A 398 -10.62 13.96 5.24
N GLU A 399 -9.85 14.86 4.64
CA GLU A 399 -10.21 16.26 4.46
C GLU A 399 -11.44 16.40 3.56
N SER A 400 -11.43 15.75 2.38
CA SER A 400 -12.56 15.76 1.45
C SER A 400 -13.78 15.09 2.08
N LEU A 401 -13.59 13.96 2.75
CA LEU A 401 -14.64 13.24 3.46
C LEU A 401 -15.29 14.13 4.55
N ALA A 402 -14.48 14.84 5.34
CA ALA A 402 -14.97 15.74 6.38
C ALA A 402 -15.76 16.92 5.81
N LYS A 403 -15.25 17.52 4.70
CA LYS A 403 -15.93 18.60 3.98
C LYS A 403 -17.32 18.14 3.52
N THR A 404 -17.39 16.98 2.87
CA THR A 404 -18.64 16.35 2.42
C THR A 404 -19.64 16.20 3.58
N ALA A 405 -19.19 15.69 4.72
CA ALA A 405 -20.04 15.50 5.90
C ALA A 405 -20.52 16.82 6.52
N ARG A 406 -19.66 17.85 6.60
CA ARG A 406 -20.02 19.20 7.07
C ARG A 406 -21.11 19.84 6.22
N GLU A 407 -21.00 19.67 4.89
CA GLU A 407 -21.98 20.17 3.92
C GLU A 407 -23.30 19.37 3.89
N GLY A 408 -23.39 18.30 4.68
CA GLY A 408 -24.64 17.56 4.88
C GLY A 408 -24.81 16.31 4.02
N TYR A 409 -23.82 15.93 3.22
CA TYR A 409 -23.84 14.72 2.41
C TYR A 409 -23.34 13.51 3.18
N MET A 410 -23.71 12.31 2.73
CA MET A 410 -23.10 11.07 3.19
C MET A 410 -21.80 10.81 2.44
N GLY A 411 -20.82 10.19 3.14
CA GLY A 411 -19.51 9.89 2.58
C GLY A 411 -19.03 8.47 2.85
N ILE A 412 -18.20 7.96 1.93
CA ILE A 412 -17.51 6.66 2.00
C ILE A 412 -16.02 6.94 1.81
N LEU A 413 -15.15 6.37 2.64
CA LEU A 413 -13.71 6.53 2.50
C LEU A 413 -13.13 5.39 1.65
N SER A 414 -12.42 5.73 0.57
CA SER A 414 -11.59 4.78 -0.20
C SER A 414 -10.11 5.10 -0.12
N ASN A 415 -9.73 6.34 0.19
CA ASN A 415 -8.33 6.72 0.38
C ASN A 415 -7.66 5.82 1.43
N GLY A 416 -6.48 5.30 1.08
CA GLY A 416 -5.72 4.38 1.92
C GLY A 416 -6.19 2.92 1.86
N TYR A 417 -7.30 2.60 1.18
CA TYR A 417 -7.82 1.26 1.00
C TYR A 417 -7.67 0.73 -0.44
N TYR A 418 -6.82 1.34 -1.25
CA TYR A 418 -6.50 0.91 -2.61
C TYR A 418 -5.58 -0.31 -2.58
N LEU A 419 -6.15 -1.51 -2.76
CA LEU A 419 -5.42 -2.78 -2.73
C LEU A 419 -4.50 -2.98 -3.94
N ASP A 420 -4.84 -2.36 -5.08
CA ASP A 420 -4.04 -2.32 -6.31
C ASP A 420 -2.71 -1.56 -6.15
N HIS A 421 -2.60 -0.68 -5.14
CA HIS A 421 -1.34 -0.06 -4.75
C HIS A 421 -0.32 -1.04 -4.16
N VAL A 422 -0.71 -2.31 -3.95
CA VAL A 422 0.09 -3.41 -3.42
C VAL A 422 0.82 -3.09 -2.10
N LEU A 423 0.22 -2.25 -1.26
CA LEU A 423 0.72 -1.89 0.07
C LEU A 423 0.46 -3.03 1.08
N PRO A 424 1.23 -3.14 2.17
CA PRO A 424 1.07 -4.20 3.16
C PRO A 424 -0.23 -4.06 3.97
N ALA A 425 -0.70 -5.17 4.56
CA ALA A 425 -1.89 -5.19 5.41
C ALA A 425 -1.81 -4.17 6.55
N ALA A 426 -0.64 -3.97 7.16
CA ALA A 426 -0.41 -2.99 8.21
C ALA A 426 -0.76 -1.56 7.77
N TYR A 427 -0.45 -1.18 6.53
CA TYR A 427 -0.80 0.13 6.00
C TYR A 427 -2.32 0.33 5.98
N HIS A 428 -3.05 -0.59 5.37
CA HIS A 428 -4.51 -0.51 5.31
C HIS A 428 -5.15 -0.58 6.70
N TYR A 429 -4.54 -1.33 7.61
CA TYR A 429 -5.02 -1.45 8.99
C TYR A 429 -4.87 -0.17 9.81
N GLN A 430 -3.94 0.70 9.48
CA GLN A 430 -3.75 2.00 10.13
C GLN A 430 -4.70 3.09 9.61
N VAL A 431 -5.30 2.88 8.44
CA VAL A 431 -6.28 3.84 7.89
C VAL A 431 -7.55 3.84 8.74
N GLU A 432 -8.00 5.03 9.11
CA GLU A 432 -9.15 5.25 9.99
C GLU A 432 -10.12 6.26 9.36
N PRO A 433 -11.37 5.86 9.03
CA PRO A 433 -12.33 6.78 8.41
C PRO A 433 -12.64 8.04 9.21
N LEU A 434 -12.54 7.98 10.54
CA LEU A 434 -12.73 9.12 11.43
C LEU A 434 -11.39 9.67 11.94
N SER A 435 -10.42 9.86 11.04
CA SER A 435 -9.11 10.47 11.35
C SER A 435 -8.93 11.83 10.70
N GLY A 436 -7.83 12.53 11.00
CA GLY A 436 -7.56 13.86 10.47
C GLY A 436 -8.76 14.79 10.68
N ASP A 437 -9.14 15.55 9.66
CA ASP A 437 -10.28 16.47 9.70
C ASP A 437 -11.62 15.82 10.03
N ALA A 438 -11.77 14.51 9.77
CA ALA A 438 -12.96 13.76 10.10
C ALA A 438 -13.06 13.44 11.61
N ALA A 439 -11.97 13.47 12.36
CA ALA A 439 -11.99 13.31 13.81
C ALA A 439 -12.69 14.48 14.50
N ASP A 440 -12.58 15.68 13.95
CA ASP A 440 -13.14 16.92 14.49
C ASP A 440 -14.62 17.16 14.15
N LEU A 441 -15.24 16.26 13.39
CA LEU A 441 -16.65 16.31 13.06
C LEU A 441 -17.50 16.15 14.34
N SER A 442 -18.63 16.87 14.41
CA SER A 442 -19.64 16.63 15.45
C SER A 442 -20.22 15.21 15.34
N ASP A 443 -20.79 14.68 16.42
CA ASP A 443 -21.41 13.34 16.42
C ASP A 443 -22.48 13.21 15.33
N LYS A 444 -23.24 14.27 15.05
CA LYS A 444 -24.22 14.28 13.96
C LYS A 444 -23.56 14.17 12.58
N GLU A 445 -22.44 14.85 12.35
CA GLU A 445 -21.70 14.79 11.10
C GLU A 445 -21.00 13.44 10.93
N LYS A 446 -20.43 12.88 12.01
CA LYS A 446 -19.86 11.51 12.00
C LYS A 446 -20.87 10.45 11.58
N THR A 447 -22.19 10.63 11.87
CA THR A 447 -23.22 9.69 11.40
C THR A 447 -23.42 9.71 9.87
N ARG A 448 -22.87 10.69 9.18
CA ARG A 448 -22.88 10.77 7.70
C ARG A 448 -21.74 10.00 7.07
N ILE A 449 -20.70 9.65 7.81
CA ILE A 449 -19.65 8.77 7.33
C ILE A 449 -20.19 7.34 7.39
N LEU A 450 -20.49 6.78 6.21
CA LEU A 450 -21.06 5.44 6.11
C LEU A 450 -20.04 4.34 6.39
N GLY A 451 -18.76 4.59 6.18
CA GLY A 451 -17.67 3.64 6.38
C GLY A 451 -16.59 3.79 5.34
N GLY A 452 -16.15 2.67 4.81
CA GLY A 452 -15.09 2.66 3.80
C GLY A 452 -15.20 1.51 2.81
N GLU A 453 -14.35 1.59 1.79
CA GLU A 453 -14.36 0.63 0.69
C GLU A 453 -12.94 0.34 0.21
N ALA A 454 -12.58 -0.94 0.21
CA ALA A 454 -11.38 -1.42 -0.43
C ALA A 454 -11.57 -1.38 -1.96
N CYS A 455 -10.58 -0.86 -2.68
CA CYS A 455 -10.64 -0.78 -4.14
C CYS A 455 -9.61 -1.71 -4.78
N MET A 456 -10.05 -2.53 -5.74
CA MET A 456 -9.21 -3.41 -6.53
C MET A 456 -9.35 -3.07 -8.01
N TRP A 457 -8.58 -2.07 -8.45
CA TRP A 457 -8.47 -1.69 -9.85
C TRP A 457 -7.66 -2.72 -10.64
N ALA A 458 -7.97 -2.88 -11.92
CA ALA A 458 -7.56 -4.06 -12.69
C ALA A 458 -6.47 -3.82 -13.74
N GLU A 459 -5.70 -2.73 -13.66
CA GLU A 459 -4.65 -2.44 -14.64
C GLU A 459 -3.54 -3.50 -14.69
N TYR A 460 -3.20 -4.08 -13.53
CA TYR A 460 -2.08 -5.04 -13.39
C TYR A 460 -2.50 -6.37 -12.77
N ILE A 461 -3.77 -6.73 -12.90
CA ILE A 461 -4.30 -7.99 -12.38
C ILE A 461 -5.05 -8.80 -13.45
N THR A 462 -5.14 -10.09 -13.22
CA THR A 462 -5.86 -11.04 -14.06
C THR A 462 -6.73 -11.95 -13.19
N PRO A 463 -7.63 -12.76 -13.76
CA PRO A 463 -8.36 -13.78 -13.00
C PRO A 463 -7.47 -14.73 -12.18
N GLU A 464 -6.21 -14.91 -12.59
CA GLU A 464 -5.23 -15.73 -11.88
C GLU A 464 -4.64 -15.04 -10.66
N THR A 465 -4.48 -13.72 -10.70
CA THR A 465 -3.73 -12.96 -9.68
C THR A 465 -4.61 -12.18 -8.71
N ILE A 466 -5.85 -11.86 -9.06
CA ILE A 466 -6.73 -10.97 -8.29
C ILE A 466 -6.88 -11.39 -6.84
N ASP A 467 -7.08 -12.69 -6.59
CA ASP A 467 -7.27 -13.17 -5.21
C ASP A 467 -6.06 -12.88 -4.33
N SER A 468 -4.84 -13.06 -4.87
CA SER A 468 -3.61 -12.75 -4.15
C SER A 468 -3.38 -11.23 -3.93
N ARG A 469 -4.04 -10.39 -4.73
CA ARG A 469 -4.02 -8.93 -4.58
C ARG A 469 -5.05 -8.44 -3.57
N ILE A 470 -6.16 -9.13 -3.41
CA ILE A 470 -7.20 -8.80 -2.43
C ILE A 470 -6.85 -9.44 -1.08
N TRP A 471 -6.60 -10.76 -1.06
CA TRP A 471 -6.47 -11.54 0.17
C TRP A 471 -5.02 -11.84 0.54
N PRO A 472 -4.72 -11.87 1.87
CA PRO A 472 -5.62 -11.64 3.02
C PRO A 472 -5.78 -10.16 3.41
N ARG A 473 -5.20 -9.20 2.68
CA ARG A 473 -5.16 -7.76 3.05
C ARG A 473 -6.54 -7.13 3.25
N ALA A 474 -7.53 -7.53 2.45
CA ALA A 474 -8.91 -7.07 2.61
C ALA A 474 -9.52 -7.41 3.98
N ALA A 475 -9.06 -8.48 4.65
CA ALA A 475 -9.49 -8.81 6.01
C ALA A 475 -9.03 -7.76 7.03
N ALA A 476 -7.86 -7.15 6.84
CA ALA A 476 -7.40 -6.03 7.67
C ALA A 476 -8.28 -4.78 7.48
N VAL A 477 -8.68 -4.47 6.25
CA VAL A 477 -9.66 -3.40 5.97
C VAL A 477 -11.01 -3.71 6.61
N ALA A 478 -11.50 -4.94 6.43
CA ALA A 478 -12.77 -5.37 7.01
C ALA A 478 -12.80 -5.19 8.53
N GLU A 479 -11.71 -5.52 9.22
CA GLU A 479 -11.60 -5.32 10.67
C GLU A 479 -11.63 -3.83 11.05
N ARG A 480 -10.97 -2.96 10.31
CA ARG A 480 -11.03 -1.50 10.57
C ARG A 480 -12.43 -0.95 10.46
N LEU A 481 -13.22 -1.48 9.54
CA LEU A 481 -14.59 -1.04 9.30
C LEU A 481 -15.62 -1.71 10.22
N TRP A 482 -15.34 -2.91 10.70
CA TRP A 482 -16.22 -3.68 11.57
C TRP A 482 -15.97 -3.41 13.06
N SER A 483 -14.71 -3.55 13.49
CA SER A 483 -14.32 -3.60 14.90
C SER A 483 -14.27 -2.22 15.57
N SER A 484 -14.17 -2.19 16.90
CA SER A 484 -13.97 -0.93 17.65
C SER A 484 -12.72 -0.19 17.17
N GLN A 485 -12.78 1.14 17.15
CA GLN A 485 -11.65 2.00 16.80
C GLN A 485 -10.39 1.71 17.63
N SER A 486 -10.57 1.24 18.87
CA SER A 486 -9.45 0.91 19.77
C SER A 486 -8.69 -0.37 19.42
N VAL A 487 -9.17 -1.17 18.47
CA VAL A 487 -8.48 -2.39 18.00
C VAL A 487 -7.43 -1.99 16.96
N THR A 488 -6.21 -1.69 17.40
CA THR A 488 -5.15 -1.09 16.56
C THR A 488 -3.82 -1.85 16.57
N GLY A 489 -3.72 -2.94 17.33
CA GLY A 489 -2.47 -3.69 17.49
C GLY A 489 -2.03 -4.42 16.24
N ILE A 490 -1.03 -3.88 15.50
CA ILE A 490 -0.52 -4.44 14.24
C ILE A 490 0.01 -5.87 14.43
N GLY A 491 0.80 -6.12 15.47
CA GLY A 491 1.34 -7.46 15.76
C GLY A 491 0.26 -8.50 16.02
N ASP A 492 -0.80 -8.14 16.77
CA ASP A 492 -1.95 -9.02 17.02
C ASP A 492 -2.79 -9.21 15.75
N MET A 493 -2.98 -8.16 14.95
CA MET A 493 -3.63 -8.25 13.65
C MET A 493 -2.92 -9.29 12.77
N TYR A 494 -1.59 -9.21 12.58
CA TYR A 494 -0.85 -10.18 11.78
C TYR A 494 -0.92 -11.60 12.34
N ARG A 495 -0.82 -11.77 13.66
CA ARG A 495 -0.97 -13.07 14.30
C ARG A 495 -2.31 -13.75 13.97
N ARG A 496 -3.39 -12.98 13.93
CA ARG A 496 -4.73 -13.47 13.56
C ARG A 496 -4.87 -13.65 12.06
N LEU A 497 -4.34 -12.71 11.28
CA LEU A 497 -4.36 -12.73 9.82
C LEU A 497 -3.66 -13.96 9.24
N GLU A 498 -2.53 -14.40 9.82
CA GLU A 498 -1.81 -15.60 9.40
C GLU A 498 -2.64 -16.87 9.55
N VAL A 499 -3.43 -16.97 10.61
CA VAL A 499 -4.34 -18.11 10.80
C VAL A 499 -5.57 -17.99 9.89
N PHE A 500 -6.06 -16.79 9.71
CA PHE A 500 -7.20 -16.51 8.82
C PHE A 500 -6.86 -16.77 7.35
N ASP A 501 -5.65 -16.43 6.91
CA ASP A 501 -5.13 -16.70 5.55
C ASP A 501 -5.24 -18.19 5.18
N LEU A 502 -4.96 -19.08 6.14
CA LEU A 502 -5.14 -20.54 5.93
C LEU A 502 -6.60 -20.95 5.81
N LYS A 503 -7.52 -20.23 6.48
CA LYS A 503 -8.96 -20.53 6.40
C LYS A 503 -9.56 -20.10 5.07
N LEU A 504 -9.00 -19.10 4.41
CA LEU A 504 -9.44 -18.66 3.09
C LEU A 504 -9.26 -19.73 2.00
N ASP A 505 -8.30 -20.66 2.16
CA ASP A 505 -8.12 -21.77 1.23
C ASP A 505 -9.36 -22.68 1.15
N TRP A 506 -10.18 -22.75 2.21
CA TRP A 506 -11.42 -23.53 2.25
C TRP A 506 -12.61 -22.86 1.55
N LEU A 507 -12.40 -21.65 1.01
CA LEU A 507 -13.39 -20.86 0.28
C LEU A 507 -13.12 -20.83 -1.24
N ASP A 508 -12.29 -21.76 -1.74
CA ASP A 508 -11.86 -21.84 -3.14
C ASP A 508 -11.12 -20.59 -3.64
N LEU A 509 -10.65 -19.73 -2.73
CA LEU A 509 -9.78 -18.61 -3.07
C LEU A 509 -8.41 -19.14 -3.51
N THR A 510 -7.92 -18.61 -4.61
CA THR A 510 -6.67 -19.08 -5.23
C THR A 510 -5.44 -18.23 -4.82
N HIS A 511 -5.61 -17.36 -3.83
CA HIS A 511 -4.59 -16.40 -3.36
C HIS A 511 -3.26 -17.05 -2.95
N ARG A 512 -3.27 -18.32 -2.54
CA ARG A 512 -2.09 -19.12 -2.20
C ARG A 512 -1.76 -20.18 -3.22
N SER A 513 -2.76 -20.86 -3.79
CA SER A 513 -2.59 -22.01 -4.66
C SER A 513 -2.07 -21.65 -6.05
N ASN A 514 -2.39 -20.47 -6.59
CA ASN A 514 -1.91 -20.01 -7.89
C ASN A 514 -0.41 -19.65 -7.87
N TYR A 515 0.10 -19.18 -6.74
CA TYR A 515 1.49 -18.70 -6.65
C TYR A 515 2.53 -19.75 -7.07
N PRO A 516 2.57 -20.98 -6.52
CA PRO A 516 3.52 -21.99 -6.95
C PRO A 516 3.33 -22.41 -8.40
N LEU A 517 2.10 -22.41 -8.92
CA LEU A 517 1.81 -22.72 -10.33
C LEU A 517 2.36 -21.67 -11.28
N MET A 518 2.21 -20.39 -10.91
CA MET A 518 2.78 -19.28 -11.67
C MET A 518 4.31 -19.36 -11.69
N LEU A 519 4.95 -19.65 -10.56
CA LEU A 519 6.39 -19.82 -10.49
C LEU A 519 6.87 -21.03 -11.30
N GLN A 520 6.13 -22.16 -11.27
CA GLN A 520 6.46 -23.34 -12.07
C GLN A 520 6.45 -23.05 -13.57
N ARG A 521 5.57 -22.15 -14.04
CA ARG A 521 5.51 -21.69 -15.44
C ARG A 521 6.83 -21.06 -15.91
N PHE A 522 7.54 -20.36 -15.03
CA PHE A 522 8.82 -19.71 -15.38
C PHE A 522 9.98 -20.70 -15.44
N VAL A 523 9.94 -21.73 -14.61
CA VAL A 523 11.06 -22.68 -14.48
C VAL A 523 10.88 -23.95 -15.31
N GLY A 524 9.70 -24.14 -15.95
CA GLY A 524 9.42 -25.33 -16.78
C GLY A 524 9.55 -26.65 -16.01
N GLU A 525 10.50 -27.50 -16.38
CA GLU A 525 10.76 -28.81 -15.76
C GLU A 525 11.73 -28.73 -14.56
N HIS A 526 12.32 -27.57 -14.30
CA HIS A 526 13.24 -27.39 -13.16
C HIS A 526 12.48 -27.28 -11.83
N SER A 527 13.23 -27.41 -10.73
CA SER A 527 12.69 -27.18 -9.39
C SER A 527 12.24 -25.73 -9.21
N VAL A 528 11.05 -25.54 -8.66
CA VAL A 528 10.51 -24.21 -8.37
C VAL A 528 11.14 -23.57 -7.11
N GLU A 529 11.76 -24.38 -6.23
CA GLU A 529 12.22 -23.92 -4.92
C GLU A 529 13.23 -22.78 -4.96
N PRO A 530 14.25 -22.76 -5.86
CA PRO A 530 15.16 -21.62 -5.92
C PRO A 530 14.45 -20.33 -6.36
N LEU A 531 13.56 -20.40 -7.36
CA LEU A 531 12.79 -19.23 -7.79
C LEU A 531 11.85 -18.76 -6.68
N LYS A 532 11.19 -19.68 -5.98
CA LYS A 532 10.33 -19.39 -4.84
C LYS A 532 11.10 -18.73 -3.70
N THR A 533 12.31 -19.19 -3.42
CA THR A 533 13.20 -18.59 -2.40
C THR A 533 13.47 -17.10 -2.70
N LEU A 534 13.71 -16.74 -3.95
CA LEU A 534 13.86 -15.35 -4.38
C LEU A 534 12.52 -14.59 -4.34
N ALA A 535 11.47 -15.19 -4.89
CA ALA A 535 10.16 -14.55 -5.02
C ALA A 535 9.49 -14.28 -3.66
N ASP A 536 9.80 -15.07 -2.63
CA ASP A 536 9.27 -14.89 -1.27
C ASP A 536 9.85 -13.66 -0.54
N ILE A 537 10.94 -13.06 -1.03
CA ILE A 537 11.64 -11.92 -0.42
C ILE A 537 11.67 -10.66 -1.27
N VAL A 538 10.86 -10.66 -2.32
CA VAL A 538 10.65 -9.49 -3.17
C VAL A 538 9.16 -9.18 -3.27
N GLU A 539 8.84 -7.92 -3.51
CA GLU A 539 7.47 -7.45 -3.69
C GLU A 539 7.38 -6.58 -4.94
N PRO A 540 6.20 -6.47 -5.58
CA PRO A 540 5.99 -5.48 -6.61
C PRO A 540 6.28 -4.07 -6.10
N ILE A 541 6.82 -3.21 -6.95
CA ILE A 541 6.93 -1.78 -6.66
C ILE A 541 5.53 -1.24 -6.34
N LYS A 542 5.48 -0.32 -5.38
CA LYS A 542 4.24 0.15 -4.78
C LYS A 542 3.51 1.17 -5.67
N TYR A 543 2.24 1.35 -5.40
CA TYR A 543 1.34 2.21 -6.19
C TYR A 543 1.30 1.79 -7.67
N LEU A 544 0.87 2.65 -8.56
CA LEU A 544 0.83 2.39 -10.01
C LEU A 544 2.14 2.74 -10.74
N THR A 545 3.27 2.75 -10.00
CA THR A 545 4.58 3.18 -10.55
C THR A 545 5.15 2.24 -11.62
N ARG A 546 4.64 1.02 -11.78
CA ARG A 546 4.98 0.10 -12.87
C ARG A 546 4.88 0.78 -14.24
N GLY A 547 3.83 1.57 -14.47
CA GLY A 547 3.62 2.30 -15.72
C GLY A 547 4.69 3.36 -16.04
N SER A 548 5.46 3.82 -15.04
CA SER A 548 6.58 4.74 -15.26
C SER A 548 7.87 4.05 -15.71
N ILE A 549 7.97 2.74 -15.48
CA ILE A 549 9.14 1.92 -15.85
C ILE A 549 8.93 1.26 -17.20
N ARG A 550 7.75 0.74 -17.45
CA ARG A 550 7.37 0.04 -18.69
C ARG A 550 5.98 0.45 -19.13
N GLN A 551 5.79 0.54 -20.45
CA GLN A 551 4.45 0.72 -21.00
C GLN A 551 3.66 -0.58 -20.92
N TYR A 552 2.43 -0.47 -20.43
CA TYR A 552 1.45 -1.54 -20.36
C TYR A 552 0.20 -1.16 -21.12
N THR A 553 -0.47 -2.15 -21.64
CA THR A 553 -1.80 -2.04 -22.24
C THR A 553 -2.65 -3.20 -21.78
N GLN A 554 -3.95 -3.13 -21.96
CA GLN A 554 -4.88 -4.23 -21.73
C GLN A 554 -4.44 -5.57 -22.37
N MET A 555 -3.66 -5.50 -23.46
CA MET A 555 -3.20 -6.66 -24.23
C MET A 555 -1.80 -7.15 -23.79
N THR A 556 -1.15 -6.48 -22.85
CA THR A 556 0.17 -6.87 -22.37
C THR A 556 0.06 -8.14 -21.52
N PRO A 557 0.75 -9.23 -21.85
CA PRO A 557 0.72 -10.43 -21.03
C PRO A 557 1.25 -10.17 -19.61
N MET A 558 0.48 -10.55 -18.60
CA MET A 558 0.87 -10.51 -17.19
C MET A 558 1.56 -11.82 -16.81
N ASN A 559 2.77 -12.04 -17.33
CA ASN A 559 3.52 -13.28 -17.23
C ASN A 559 4.98 -13.08 -16.82
N ARG A 560 5.27 -12.01 -16.06
CA ARG A 560 6.59 -11.72 -15.49
C ARG A 560 6.62 -12.09 -14.00
N LEU A 561 7.81 -12.18 -13.42
CA LEU A 561 7.93 -12.49 -11.98
C LEU A 561 7.17 -11.48 -11.09
N VAL A 562 7.15 -10.19 -11.46
CA VAL A 562 6.38 -9.16 -10.73
C VAL A 562 4.88 -9.47 -10.68
N ASP A 563 4.33 -10.15 -11.67
CA ASP A 563 2.92 -10.52 -11.71
C ASP A 563 2.62 -11.69 -10.75
N ALA A 564 3.59 -12.58 -10.54
CA ALA A 564 3.51 -13.66 -9.56
C ALA A 564 3.84 -13.21 -8.13
N ALA A 565 4.74 -12.23 -7.95
CA ALA A 565 5.19 -11.77 -6.64
C ALA A 565 4.01 -11.26 -5.79
N ARG A 566 4.03 -11.59 -4.50
CA ARG A 566 2.96 -11.20 -3.56
C ARG A 566 3.04 -9.72 -3.20
N PRO A 567 1.90 -9.06 -2.94
CA PRO A 567 1.87 -7.67 -2.46
C PRO A 567 2.64 -7.43 -1.16
N GLU A 568 2.73 -8.46 -0.33
CA GLU A 568 3.39 -8.43 0.97
C GLU A 568 4.12 -9.75 1.23
N SER A 569 5.39 -9.66 1.60
CA SER A 569 6.24 -10.81 1.92
C SER A 569 6.11 -11.23 3.38
N HIS A 570 5.51 -12.37 3.62
CA HIS A 570 5.50 -13.00 4.95
C HIS A 570 6.92 -13.37 5.41
N ALA A 571 7.78 -13.83 4.48
CA ALA A 571 9.14 -14.21 4.79
C ALA A 571 9.96 -13.01 5.26
N ALA A 572 9.89 -11.87 4.57
CA ALA A 572 10.61 -10.66 4.95
C ALA A 572 10.16 -10.13 6.32
N ARG A 573 8.83 -10.06 6.56
CA ARG A 573 8.30 -9.64 7.87
C ARG A 573 8.79 -10.56 9.00
N LYS A 574 8.75 -11.87 8.79
CA LYS A 574 9.23 -12.84 9.79
C LYS A 574 10.74 -12.72 10.03
N PHE A 575 11.51 -12.45 8.97
CA PHE A 575 12.94 -12.23 9.09
C PHE A 575 13.25 -10.93 9.86
N GLN A 576 12.52 -9.83 9.58
CA GLN A 576 12.66 -8.59 10.34
C GLN A 576 12.40 -8.82 11.83
N ASN A 577 11.29 -9.49 12.19
CA ASN A 577 10.98 -9.78 13.59
C ASN A 577 12.09 -10.60 14.27
N MET A 578 12.66 -11.61 13.57
CA MET A 578 13.76 -12.40 14.11
C MET A 578 15.02 -11.55 14.34
N VAL A 579 15.32 -10.61 13.44
CA VAL A 579 16.46 -9.69 13.58
C VAL A 579 16.22 -8.73 14.75
N ASP A 580 15.03 -8.15 14.86
CA ASP A 580 14.67 -7.23 15.93
C ASP A 580 14.78 -7.93 17.32
N GLU A 581 14.24 -9.15 17.42
CA GLU A 581 14.36 -9.96 18.64
C GLU A 581 15.82 -10.35 18.94
N PHE A 582 16.62 -10.71 17.93
CA PHE A 582 18.04 -11.03 18.08
C PHE A 582 18.83 -9.85 18.62
N LEU A 583 18.55 -8.63 18.17
CA LEU A 583 19.25 -7.42 18.59
C LEU A 583 18.77 -6.90 19.95
N ALA A 584 17.51 -7.18 20.34
CA ALA A 584 16.97 -6.80 21.65
C ALA A 584 17.49 -7.67 22.80
N ASP A 585 17.80 -8.93 22.52
CA ASP A 585 18.31 -9.90 23.49
C ASP A 585 19.85 -9.95 23.52
N ALA A 586 20.43 -10.49 24.60
CA ALA A 586 21.86 -10.74 24.61
C ALA A 586 22.23 -11.78 23.54
N PRO A 587 23.16 -11.48 22.61
CA PRO A 587 23.43 -12.32 21.44
C PRO A 587 23.76 -13.77 21.72
N ASP A 588 24.32 -14.05 22.92
CA ASP A 588 24.78 -15.37 23.32
C ASP A 588 23.64 -16.35 23.69
N HIS A 589 22.42 -15.83 23.89
CA HIS A 589 21.26 -16.63 24.35
C HIS A 589 20.05 -16.54 23.40
N ASN A 590 20.22 -15.93 22.24
CA ASN A 590 19.09 -15.70 21.33
C ASN A 590 18.76 -16.91 20.46
N ALA A 591 17.56 -17.46 20.59
CA ALA A 591 17.09 -18.62 19.82
C ALA A 591 16.96 -18.35 18.31
N ASN A 592 16.91 -17.10 17.88
CA ASN A 592 16.76 -16.72 16.46
C ASN A 592 18.08 -16.68 15.69
N LYS A 593 19.22 -16.62 16.40
CA LYS A 593 20.55 -16.50 15.80
C LYS A 593 20.79 -17.51 14.66
N GLU A 594 20.67 -18.81 14.96
CA GLU A 594 20.91 -19.85 13.96
C GLU A 594 19.89 -19.82 12.82
N ARG A 595 18.65 -19.47 13.12
CA ARG A 595 17.60 -19.34 12.09
C ARG A 595 17.87 -18.18 11.13
N ILE A 596 18.32 -17.02 11.64
CA ILE A 596 18.72 -15.87 10.81
C ILE A 596 19.88 -16.29 9.90
N ARG A 597 20.89 -16.99 10.47
CA ARG A 597 22.05 -17.49 9.71
C ARG A 597 21.63 -18.48 8.61
N GLU A 598 20.72 -19.43 8.91
CA GLU A 598 20.19 -20.38 7.93
C GLU A 598 19.49 -19.66 6.76
N TRP A 599 18.69 -18.64 7.06
CA TRP A 599 18.00 -17.87 6.01
C TRP A 599 18.96 -17.07 5.15
N LEU A 600 19.92 -16.37 5.75
CA LEU A 600 20.96 -15.65 5.03
C LEU A 600 21.81 -16.59 4.16
N MET A 601 22.22 -17.76 4.65
CA MET A 601 22.95 -18.76 3.86
C MET A 601 22.12 -19.27 2.68
N ARG A 602 20.83 -19.53 2.89
CA ARG A 602 19.92 -19.92 1.82
C ARG A 602 19.84 -18.85 0.73
N TRP A 603 19.67 -17.59 1.09
CA TRP A 603 19.58 -16.48 0.11
C TRP A 603 20.92 -16.23 -0.60
N ARG A 604 22.03 -16.31 0.12
CA ARG A 604 23.36 -16.19 -0.48
C ARG A 604 23.60 -17.24 -1.57
N ASN A 605 23.25 -18.48 -1.32
CA ASN A 605 23.51 -19.59 -2.23
C ASN A 605 22.49 -19.65 -3.39
N ASN A 606 21.35 -18.99 -3.22
CA ASN A 606 20.21 -19.12 -4.13
C ASN A 606 20.51 -18.68 -5.57
N HIS A 607 21.38 -17.69 -5.76
CA HIS A 607 21.76 -17.24 -7.10
C HIS A 607 22.42 -18.38 -7.93
N GLU A 608 23.33 -19.13 -7.36
CA GLU A 608 23.96 -20.27 -8.02
C GLU A 608 22.97 -21.41 -8.29
N GLU A 609 22.01 -21.63 -7.39
CA GLU A 609 20.93 -22.61 -7.59
C GLU A 609 19.97 -22.20 -8.71
N LEU A 610 19.78 -20.90 -8.93
CA LEU A 610 18.93 -20.34 -10.00
C LEU A 610 19.63 -20.27 -11.35
N LYS A 611 20.94 -20.34 -11.41
CA LYS A 611 21.75 -20.00 -12.58
C LYS A 611 21.30 -20.69 -13.88
N SER A 612 21.10 -22.01 -13.84
CA SER A 612 20.65 -22.75 -15.02
C SER A 612 19.27 -22.28 -15.51
N VAL A 613 18.36 -22.01 -14.59
CA VAL A 613 17.01 -21.53 -14.90
C VAL A 613 17.04 -20.12 -15.47
N LEU A 614 17.89 -19.24 -14.92
CA LEU A 614 18.05 -17.85 -15.39
C LEU A 614 18.67 -17.81 -16.80
N GLU A 615 19.57 -18.77 -17.13
CA GLU A 615 20.18 -18.87 -18.47
C GLU A 615 19.18 -19.40 -19.52
N GLU A 616 18.28 -20.29 -19.15
CA GLU A 616 17.34 -20.94 -20.08
C GLU A 616 16.03 -20.18 -20.26
N SER A 617 15.56 -19.43 -19.24
CA SER A 617 14.27 -18.74 -19.27
C SER A 617 14.39 -17.27 -19.65
N LEU A 618 13.95 -16.92 -20.87
CA LEU A 618 13.91 -15.52 -21.32
C LEU A 618 13.08 -14.62 -20.40
N LEU A 619 12.04 -15.16 -19.74
CA LEU A 619 11.19 -14.40 -18.80
C LEU A 619 11.89 -14.06 -17.50
N LEU A 620 12.97 -14.80 -17.16
CA LEU A 620 13.71 -14.60 -15.91
C LEU A 620 15.05 -13.89 -16.11
N GLN A 621 15.49 -13.64 -17.35
CA GLN A 621 16.77 -12.94 -17.60
C GLN A 621 16.81 -11.54 -16.98
N GLU A 622 15.66 -10.85 -16.94
CA GLU A 622 15.57 -9.50 -16.37
C GLU A 622 15.87 -9.45 -14.87
N ILE A 623 15.71 -10.58 -14.13
CA ILE A 623 15.90 -10.64 -12.67
C ILE A 623 17.29 -11.11 -12.26
N VAL A 624 18.20 -11.37 -13.20
CA VAL A 624 19.59 -11.77 -12.87
C VAL A 624 20.24 -10.76 -11.92
N PRO A 625 20.23 -9.44 -12.19
CA PRO A 625 20.83 -8.46 -11.27
C PRO A 625 20.16 -8.42 -9.90
N LEU A 626 18.86 -8.69 -9.85
CA LEU A 626 18.11 -8.79 -8.59
C LEU A 626 18.61 -9.97 -7.75
N SER A 627 18.76 -11.14 -8.38
CA SER A 627 19.23 -12.35 -7.72
C SER A 627 20.67 -12.22 -7.21
N GLU A 628 21.55 -11.60 -8.01
CA GLU A 628 22.94 -11.28 -7.62
C GLU A 628 22.96 -10.33 -6.41
N HIS A 629 22.14 -9.30 -6.45
CA HIS A 629 22.08 -8.32 -5.36
C HIS A 629 21.59 -8.95 -4.04
N VAL A 630 20.57 -9.82 -4.11
CA VAL A 630 20.10 -10.57 -2.93
C VAL A 630 21.21 -11.44 -2.35
N ALA A 631 21.97 -12.15 -3.19
CA ALA A 631 23.09 -12.97 -2.73
C ALA A 631 24.17 -12.12 -2.03
N ALA A 632 24.51 -10.97 -2.60
CA ALA A 632 25.47 -10.04 -2.01
C ALA A 632 24.98 -9.43 -0.68
N LEU A 633 23.70 -9.04 -0.59
CA LEU A 633 23.10 -8.58 0.66
C LEU A 633 23.12 -9.65 1.74
N ALA A 634 22.79 -10.88 1.38
CA ALA A 634 22.79 -12.00 2.33
C ALA A 634 24.21 -12.32 2.85
N GLU A 635 25.23 -12.26 2.00
CA GLU A 635 26.63 -12.39 2.40
C GLU A 635 27.03 -11.25 3.36
N ALA A 636 26.67 -10.02 3.07
CA ALA A 636 26.92 -8.88 3.95
C ALA A 636 26.22 -9.04 5.31
N GLY A 637 24.98 -9.56 5.31
CA GLY A 637 24.24 -9.89 6.54
C GLY A 637 24.93 -10.97 7.38
N LEU A 638 25.47 -12.03 6.77
CA LEU A 638 26.23 -13.07 7.46
C LEU A 638 27.50 -12.51 8.12
N GLN A 639 28.24 -11.67 7.39
CA GLN A 639 29.43 -11.02 7.91
C GLN A 639 29.10 -10.04 9.05
N ALA A 640 27.99 -9.27 8.92
CA ALA A 640 27.51 -8.41 9.98
C ALA A 640 27.21 -9.21 11.27
N MET A 641 26.51 -10.33 11.16
CA MET A 641 26.25 -11.21 12.32
C MET A 641 27.54 -11.68 12.99
N GLU A 642 28.60 -12.02 12.21
CA GLU A 642 29.89 -12.43 12.79
C GLU A 642 30.52 -11.32 13.63
N TYR A 643 30.48 -10.05 13.17
CA TYR A 643 31.01 -8.91 13.92
C TYR A 643 30.20 -8.67 15.20
N ILE A 644 28.87 -8.71 15.13
CA ILE A 644 27.97 -8.56 16.28
C ILE A 644 28.25 -9.63 17.33
N GLU A 645 28.34 -10.90 16.92
CA GLU A 645 28.59 -12.04 17.82
C GLU A 645 29.95 -11.98 18.49
N LYS A 646 30.99 -11.62 17.74
CA LYS A 646 32.34 -11.46 18.26
C LYS A 646 32.51 -10.21 19.11
N LYS A 647 31.50 -9.35 19.17
CA LYS A 647 31.58 -8.00 19.79
C LYS A 647 32.74 -7.18 19.23
N GLN A 648 32.96 -7.28 17.91
CA GLN A 648 34.05 -6.62 17.21
C GLN A 648 33.47 -5.59 16.29
N GLU A 649 34.03 -4.40 16.24
CA GLU A 649 33.69 -3.37 15.27
C GLU A 649 34.10 -3.82 13.85
N ALA A 650 33.20 -3.64 12.87
CA ALA A 650 33.47 -3.99 11.49
C ALA A 650 34.54 -3.04 10.89
N PRO A 651 35.52 -3.57 10.13
CA PRO A 651 36.55 -2.72 9.51
C PRO A 651 35.92 -1.70 8.55
N LEU A 652 36.50 -0.47 8.49
CA LEU A 652 36.03 0.58 7.58
C LEU A 652 36.06 0.14 6.11
N SER A 653 37.03 -0.70 5.70
CA SER A 653 37.10 -1.25 4.34
C SER A 653 35.92 -2.18 4.01
N TRP A 654 35.46 -2.96 4.98
CA TRP A 654 34.24 -3.78 4.81
C TRP A 654 33.00 -2.87 4.75
N THR A 655 32.93 -1.91 5.64
CA THR A 655 31.87 -0.91 5.71
C THR A 655 31.66 -0.19 4.37
N ASP A 656 32.74 0.34 3.79
CA ASP A 656 32.70 1.01 2.49
C ASP A 656 32.26 0.05 1.35
N GLY A 657 32.65 -1.20 1.42
CA GLY A 657 32.26 -2.24 0.44
C GLY A 657 30.78 -2.63 0.49
N VAL A 658 30.15 -2.61 1.67
CA VAL A 658 28.75 -3.04 1.82
C VAL A 658 27.72 -1.92 1.69
N LEU A 659 28.10 -0.64 1.94
CA LEU A 659 27.19 0.50 1.83
C LEU A 659 26.46 0.60 0.49
N PRO A 660 27.13 0.40 -0.66
CA PRO A 660 26.48 0.49 -1.96
C PRO A 660 25.36 -0.56 -2.14
N LEU A 661 25.42 -1.68 -1.40
CA LEU A 661 24.38 -2.73 -1.44
C LEU A 661 23.08 -2.28 -0.76
N LEU A 662 23.16 -1.32 0.17
CA LEU A 662 22.00 -0.83 0.91
C LEU A 662 21.17 0.20 0.12
N SER A 663 21.69 0.69 -1.01
CA SER A 663 20.96 1.61 -1.89
C SER A 663 20.18 0.81 -2.92
N PRO A 664 18.83 0.92 -2.94
CA PRO A 664 18.05 0.28 -3.99
C PRO A 664 18.36 0.91 -5.36
N PRO A 665 18.31 0.14 -6.44
CA PRO A 665 18.45 0.71 -7.79
C PRO A 665 17.33 1.75 -8.01
N GLN A 666 17.69 2.92 -8.52
CA GLN A 666 16.76 4.06 -8.72
C GLN A 666 15.57 3.74 -9.64
N LYS A 667 15.73 2.80 -10.56
CA LYS A 667 14.66 2.30 -11.44
C LYS A 667 14.84 0.81 -11.67
N PRO A 668 14.25 -0.06 -10.83
CA PRO A 668 14.35 -1.50 -11.03
C PRO A 668 13.60 -1.92 -12.29
N GLN A 669 14.33 -2.24 -13.35
CA GLN A 669 13.76 -2.66 -14.64
C GLN A 669 12.86 -3.89 -14.53
N TYR A 670 13.06 -4.69 -13.49
CA TYR A 670 12.24 -5.86 -13.15
C TYR A 670 10.96 -5.54 -12.34
N GLU A 671 10.72 -4.29 -11.95
CA GLU A 671 9.54 -3.78 -11.22
C GLU A 671 9.31 -4.44 -9.84
N LEU A 672 10.37 -4.94 -9.23
CA LEU A 672 10.39 -5.58 -7.91
C LEU A 672 11.29 -4.84 -6.94
N ILE A 673 10.95 -4.86 -5.66
CA ILE A 673 11.77 -4.36 -4.55
C ILE A 673 12.22 -5.52 -3.65
N ILE A 674 13.44 -5.42 -3.13
CA ILE A 674 13.99 -6.37 -2.17
C ILE A 674 13.54 -5.96 -0.78
N VAL A 675 12.63 -6.73 -0.18
CA VAL A 675 11.99 -6.34 1.09
C VAL A 675 12.67 -6.90 2.34
N ILE A 676 13.75 -7.64 2.20
CA ILE A 676 14.64 -8.01 3.32
C ILE A 676 15.71 -6.94 3.60
N LEU A 677 15.83 -5.94 2.71
CA LEU A 677 16.84 -4.88 2.81
C LEU A 677 16.82 -4.14 4.16
N PRO A 678 15.66 -3.75 4.74
CA PRO A 678 15.65 -3.08 6.05
C PRO A 678 16.27 -3.92 7.16
N ALA A 679 15.93 -5.20 7.27
CA ALA A 679 16.47 -6.11 8.29
C ALA A 679 17.99 -6.31 8.13
N ILE A 680 18.47 -6.50 6.89
CA ILE A 680 19.90 -6.63 6.61
C ILE A 680 20.62 -5.31 6.89
N ARG A 681 20.01 -4.16 6.56
CA ARG A 681 20.52 -2.84 6.92
C ARG A 681 20.72 -2.73 8.43
N THR A 682 19.72 -3.10 9.23
CA THR A 682 19.82 -3.05 10.70
C THR A 682 20.98 -3.91 11.22
N LEU A 683 21.18 -5.13 10.68
CA LEU A 683 22.33 -5.96 11.04
C LEU A 683 23.67 -5.28 10.68
N ILE A 684 23.79 -4.74 9.46
CA ILE A 684 25.02 -4.07 9.00
C ILE A 684 25.29 -2.82 9.83
N GLU A 685 24.30 -2.01 10.11
CA GLU A 685 24.42 -0.78 10.90
C GLU A 685 24.81 -1.09 12.35
N THR A 686 24.25 -2.15 12.94
CA THR A 686 24.64 -2.63 14.28
C THR A 686 26.09 -3.13 14.30
N ALA A 687 26.52 -3.88 13.27
CA ALA A 687 27.90 -4.39 13.16
C ALA A 687 28.93 -3.25 12.97
N ARG A 688 28.52 -2.17 12.31
CA ARG A 688 29.38 -1.02 12.02
C ARG A 688 29.58 -0.10 13.20
N ASN A 689 28.61 -0.01 14.11
CA ASN A 689 28.58 0.87 15.25
C ASN A 689 29.10 2.29 14.90
N PRO A 690 28.32 3.12 14.19
CA PRO A 690 28.76 4.44 13.78
C PRO A 690 29.16 5.27 15.01
N LEU A 691 30.19 6.11 14.88
CA LEU A 691 30.59 7.06 15.92
C LEU A 691 29.46 8.07 16.18
N VAL A 692 28.76 8.46 15.12
CA VAL A 692 27.58 9.36 15.15
C VAL A 692 26.52 8.78 14.23
N SER A 693 25.26 8.81 14.68
CA SER A 693 24.07 8.56 13.86
C SER A 693 23.00 9.56 14.26
N GLU A 694 22.69 10.49 13.38
CA GLU A 694 21.83 11.64 13.65
C GLU A 694 20.79 11.81 12.53
N ASP A 695 19.51 11.78 12.90
CA ASP A 695 18.36 11.96 11.99
C ASP A 695 17.51 13.20 12.36
N PHE A 696 17.91 13.93 13.42
CA PHE A 696 17.28 15.15 13.92
C PHE A 696 15.80 15.04 14.28
N GLU A 697 15.22 13.85 14.29
CA GLU A 697 13.78 13.66 14.57
C GLU A 697 13.39 13.91 16.04
N ASP A 698 14.37 14.01 16.94
CA ASP A 698 14.17 14.46 18.32
C ASP A 698 14.05 15.99 18.47
N GLY A 699 14.31 16.74 17.39
CA GLY A 699 14.26 18.21 17.34
C GLY A 699 15.50 18.91 17.88
N GLU A 700 16.59 18.18 18.15
CA GLU A 700 17.82 18.70 18.74
C GLU A 700 19.04 18.46 17.84
N ALA A 701 20.14 19.18 18.05
CA ALA A 701 21.41 19.01 17.37
C ALA A 701 22.58 19.22 18.39
N GLN A 702 22.52 18.49 19.51
CA GLN A 702 23.39 18.69 20.66
C GLN A 702 24.85 18.34 20.35
N GLU A 703 25.10 17.42 19.42
CA GLU A 703 26.46 17.02 19.05
C GLU A 703 27.12 17.95 18.01
N TRP A 704 26.43 19.03 17.63
CA TRP A 704 26.86 19.94 16.57
C TRP A 704 27.33 21.30 17.12
N GLU A 705 28.51 21.78 16.66
CA GLU A 705 29.06 23.08 16.98
C GLU A 705 29.13 23.98 15.73
N PRO A 706 28.12 24.81 15.50
CA PRO A 706 28.10 25.73 14.37
C PRO A 706 29.05 26.93 14.60
N ASN A 707 29.78 27.35 13.56
CA ASN A 707 30.63 28.53 13.61
C ASN A 707 29.86 29.84 13.84
N ILE A 708 28.60 29.90 13.49
CA ILE A 708 27.66 31.03 13.68
C ILE A 708 26.34 30.43 14.21
N PRO A 709 26.17 30.25 15.51
CA PRO A 709 25.01 29.51 16.08
C PRO A 709 23.65 30.04 15.69
N GLU A 710 23.47 31.33 15.55
CA GLU A 710 22.20 31.94 15.17
C GLU A 710 21.76 31.63 13.74
N ASN A 711 22.65 31.14 12.89
CA ASN A 711 22.33 30.80 11.51
C ASN A 711 21.81 29.34 11.35
N TRP A 712 21.95 28.51 12.38
CA TRP A 712 21.65 27.10 12.34
C TRP A 712 20.48 26.74 13.27
N ARG A 713 19.65 25.81 12.87
CA ARG A 713 18.56 25.25 13.71
C ARG A 713 18.04 23.93 13.17
N VAL A 714 17.48 23.11 14.02
CA VAL A 714 16.62 22.00 13.60
C VAL A 714 15.25 22.56 13.19
N GLY A 715 14.69 22.08 12.10
CA GLY A 715 13.39 22.49 11.60
C GLY A 715 12.88 21.60 10.49
N GLU A 716 11.57 21.61 10.29
CA GLU A 716 10.93 20.80 9.28
C GLU A 716 11.20 21.34 7.87
N GLU A 717 11.60 20.44 6.96
CA GLU A 717 11.75 20.73 5.54
C GLU A 717 11.53 19.46 4.71
N GLY A 718 10.66 19.56 3.72
CA GLY A 718 10.35 18.40 2.88
C GLY A 718 9.63 17.26 3.59
N GLY A 719 9.05 17.50 4.78
CA GLY A 719 8.29 16.52 5.55
C GLY A 719 9.13 15.69 6.55
N THR A 720 10.39 16.11 6.82
CA THR A 720 11.28 15.52 7.83
C THR A 720 11.87 16.65 8.68
N LEU A 721 12.24 16.38 9.93
CA LEU A 721 13.06 17.27 10.72
C LEU A 721 14.51 17.14 10.23
N CYS A 722 15.19 18.25 10.08
CA CYS A 722 16.55 18.28 9.56
C CYS A 722 17.35 19.46 10.11
N TYR A 723 18.66 19.42 10.01
CA TYR A 723 19.56 20.48 10.46
C TYR A 723 19.76 21.52 9.36
N ARG A 724 19.37 22.76 9.61
CA ARG A 724 19.22 23.79 8.59
C ARG A 724 20.17 24.95 8.80
N LEU A 725 20.89 25.30 7.76
CA LEU A 725 21.56 26.60 7.59
C LEU A 725 20.57 27.59 6.98
N THR A 726 20.06 28.52 7.79
CA THR A 726 19.01 29.47 7.40
C THR A 726 19.54 30.82 6.92
N VAL A 727 20.78 31.17 7.26
CA VAL A 727 21.47 32.37 6.83
C VAL A 727 22.94 32.02 6.55
N PRO A 728 23.46 32.26 5.34
CA PRO A 728 24.86 32.01 5.07
C PRO A 728 25.79 33.01 5.80
N GLY A 729 27.00 32.59 6.06
CA GLY A 729 28.04 33.44 6.66
C GLY A 729 28.60 34.48 5.68
N THR A 730 29.55 35.26 6.15
CA THR A 730 30.26 36.23 5.32
C THR A 730 31.70 35.83 5.06
N GLN A 731 32.19 36.09 3.85
CA GLN A 731 33.53 35.75 3.45
C GLN A 731 34.62 36.33 4.39
N GLY A 732 35.46 35.44 4.89
CA GLY A 732 36.63 35.80 5.73
C GLY A 732 37.82 36.31 4.97
N LYS A 733 38.99 36.37 5.62
CA LYS A 733 40.24 36.78 4.98
C LYS A 733 40.77 35.78 3.97
N VAL A 734 40.52 34.48 4.23
CA VAL A 734 40.87 33.36 3.36
C VAL A 734 39.57 32.94 2.65
N ARG A 735 39.66 32.70 1.36
CA ARG A 735 38.50 32.24 0.60
C ARG A 735 38.24 30.75 0.90
N ALA A 736 37.28 30.50 1.71
CA ALA A 736 36.89 29.19 2.21
C ALA A 736 35.36 29.14 2.42
N PRO A 737 34.73 28.01 2.68
CA PRO A 737 33.34 27.94 3.15
C PRO A 737 33.09 28.97 4.28
N THR A 738 31.93 29.64 4.24
CA THR A 738 31.67 30.73 5.21
C THR A 738 30.84 30.26 6.41
N SER A 739 30.10 29.17 6.21
CA SER A 739 29.26 28.55 7.24
C SER A 739 29.60 27.08 7.33
N TRP A 740 29.83 26.61 8.56
CA TRP A 740 29.98 25.21 8.86
C TRP A 740 29.44 24.90 10.26
N SER A 741 29.03 23.66 10.46
CA SER A 741 28.79 23.09 11.76
C SER A 741 29.55 21.77 11.87
N LEU A 742 30.32 21.60 12.93
CA LEU A 742 31.20 20.47 13.16
C LEU A 742 30.61 19.53 14.22
N LEU A 743 30.88 18.24 14.10
CA LEU A 743 30.61 17.29 15.15
C LEU A 743 31.57 17.48 16.31
N GLN A 744 31.04 17.75 17.52
CA GLN A 744 31.81 17.90 18.74
C GLN A 744 32.50 16.60 19.12
N ASP A 745 33.70 16.69 19.69
CA ASP A 745 34.46 15.57 20.25
C ASP A 745 34.86 14.45 19.26
N PHE A 746 34.67 14.64 17.97
CA PHE A 746 35.01 13.66 16.94
C PHE A 746 36.18 14.10 16.06
N ASP A 747 37.39 14.01 16.62
CA ASP A 747 38.63 14.13 15.85
C ASP A 747 38.99 12.74 15.26
N VAL A 748 38.92 12.59 13.93
CA VAL A 748 39.07 11.29 13.25
C VAL A 748 40.21 11.30 12.23
N SER A 749 40.96 10.20 12.16
CA SER A 749 42.08 10.02 11.23
C SER A 749 41.72 9.29 9.94
N CYS A 750 40.80 8.32 9.99
CA CYS A 750 40.14 7.71 8.82
C CYS A 750 38.66 7.96 8.97
N LEU A 751 37.94 8.17 7.85
CA LEU A 751 36.50 8.39 7.94
C LEU A 751 35.72 7.85 6.75
N ILE A 752 34.47 7.48 7.04
CA ILE A 752 33.37 7.44 6.10
C ILE A 752 32.29 8.32 6.70
N PHE A 753 31.90 9.36 5.99
CA PHE A 753 30.90 10.33 6.41
C PHE A 753 29.79 10.38 5.37
N THR A 754 28.57 10.05 5.79
CA THR A 754 27.42 9.98 4.91
C THR A 754 26.27 10.82 5.45
N GLY A 755 25.35 11.19 4.59
CA GLY A 755 24.13 11.90 4.93
C GLY A 755 23.36 12.31 3.69
N ARG A 756 22.33 13.10 3.91
CA ARG A 756 21.58 13.77 2.85
C ARG A 756 21.80 15.27 2.94
N ALA A 757 21.94 15.91 1.79
CA ALA A 757 22.08 17.37 1.70
C ALA A 757 21.09 17.93 0.67
N ARG A 758 20.55 19.11 0.98
CA ARG A 758 19.64 19.85 0.09
C ARG A 758 20.05 21.31 0.07
N CYS A 759 20.24 21.88 -1.11
CA CYS A 759 20.42 23.32 -1.26
C CYS A 759 19.06 24.02 -1.42
N GLU A 760 18.80 25.06 -0.62
CA GLU A 760 17.55 25.81 -0.60
C GLU A 760 17.59 27.13 -1.39
N SER A 761 18.74 27.47 -1.95
CA SER A 761 18.86 28.64 -2.84
C SER A 761 18.10 28.44 -4.16
N PRO A 762 17.66 29.52 -4.82
CA PRO A 762 16.87 29.42 -6.06
C PRO A 762 17.53 28.56 -7.14
N ILE A 763 16.73 27.79 -7.88
CA ILE A 763 17.22 26.84 -8.90
C ILE A 763 17.96 27.54 -10.05
N ASP A 764 17.67 28.78 -10.31
CA ASP A 764 18.29 29.59 -11.34
C ASP A 764 19.67 30.20 -10.92
N ASN A 765 20.07 30.01 -9.67
CA ASN A 765 21.43 30.29 -9.23
C ASN A 765 22.38 29.20 -9.74
N PRO A 766 23.33 29.50 -10.67
CA PRO A 766 24.22 28.48 -11.23
C PRO A 766 25.33 28.04 -10.25
N HIS A 767 25.47 28.71 -9.12
CA HIS A 767 26.55 28.47 -8.15
C HIS A 767 26.02 27.90 -6.80
N ARG A 768 24.78 27.42 -6.77
CA ARG A 768 24.21 26.77 -5.60
C ARG A 768 25.14 25.70 -5.07
N ASP A 769 25.37 25.71 -3.74
CA ASP A 769 26.34 24.78 -3.15
C ASP A 769 25.92 24.19 -1.80
N MET A 770 26.47 23.02 -1.50
CA MET A 770 26.58 22.42 -0.17
C MET A 770 28.00 21.90 0.01
N VAL A 771 28.51 21.95 1.21
CA VAL A 771 29.89 21.60 1.54
C VAL A 771 29.94 20.55 2.64
N ILE A 772 30.80 19.57 2.47
CA ILE A 772 31.20 18.63 3.52
C ILE A 772 32.61 18.95 3.96
N VAL A 773 32.79 19.34 5.22
CA VAL A 773 34.08 19.67 5.83
C VAL A 773 34.63 18.44 6.54
N PHE A 774 35.92 18.18 6.39
CA PHE A 774 36.58 17.09 7.11
C PHE A 774 38.05 17.41 7.41
N HIS A 775 38.61 16.72 8.41
CA HIS A 775 39.92 16.99 8.97
C HIS A 775 40.13 18.47 9.32
N TYR A 776 39.04 19.05 9.88
CA TYR A 776 39.08 20.43 10.32
C TYR A 776 39.96 20.58 11.56
N GLN A 777 40.93 21.48 11.51
CA GLN A 777 41.80 21.80 12.64
C GLN A 777 41.55 23.22 13.16
N ASP A 778 41.35 24.15 12.25
CA ASP A 778 41.00 25.54 12.53
C ASP A 778 40.37 26.19 11.24
N PRO A 779 39.84 27.45 11.32
CA PRO A 779 39.17 28.09 10.18
C PRO A 779 40.03 28.28 8.91
N THR A 780 41.30 27.94 8.95
CA THR A 780 42.26 28.11 7.85
C THR A 780 42.97 26.80 7.49
N HIS A 781 42.67 25.68 8.15
CA HIS A 781 43.35 24.40 7.92
C HIS A 781 42.35 23.24 7.93
N PHE A 782 41.87 22.83 6.75
CA PHE A 782 40.92 21.70 6.58
C PHE A 782 40.77 21.29 5.12
N TYR A 783 40.17 20.12 4.89
CA TYR A 783 39.64 19.70 3.61
C TYR A 783 38.12 19.94 3.53
N TYR A 784 37.63 20.07 2.29
CA TYR A 784 36.21 20.10 2.04
C TYR A 784 35.86 19.45 0.70
N VAL A 785 34.69 18.90 0.59
CA VAL A 785 34.01 18.53 -0.68
C VAL A 785 33.01 19.62 -0.98
N HIS A 786 33.02 20.13 -2.20
CA HIS A 786 32.11 21.14 -2.69
C HIS A 786 31.19 20.52 -3.72
N PHE A 787 29.91 20.32 -3.39
CA PHE A 787 28.87 19.93 -4.32
C PHE A 787 28.16 21.18 -4.83
N SER A 788 27.99 21.33 -6.15
CA SER A 788 27.41 22.53 -6.74
C SER A 788 26.66 22.24 -8.03
N ALA A 789 25.81 23.18 -8.45
CA ALA A 789 25.09 23.11 -9.72
C ALA A 789 25.99 23.30 -10.96
N SER A 790 27.17 23.91 -10.78
CA SER A 790 28.20 24.11 -11.82
C SER A 790 29.42 23.25 -11.54
N SER A 791 30.16 22.88 -12.58
CA SER A 791 31.44 22.18 -12.49
C SER A 791 32.52 23.00 -13.19
N ASP A 792 33.52 23.47 -12.44
CA ASP A 792 34.67 24.26 -12.91
C ASP A 792 35.84 24.14 -11.93
N GLU A 793 36.82 25.03 -12.02
CA GLU A 793 37.98 25.04 -11.13
C GLU A 793 37.67 25.42 -9.67
N LEU A 794 36.44 25.85 -9.40
CA LEU A 794 35.99 26.30 -8.07
C LEU A 794 34.81 25.50 -7.53
N HIS A 795 34.08 24.83 -8.40
CA HIS A 795 32.81 24.11 -8.08
C HIS A 795 32.89 22.62 -8.45
N ASN A 796 32.20 21.79 -7.70
CA ASN A 796 32.30 20.31 -7.76
C ASN A 796 33.75 19.85 -7.63
N ILE A 797 34.39 20.17 -6.50
CA ILE A 797 35.80 19.90 -6.23
C ILE A 797 36.00 19.30 -4.84
N ILE A 798 37.11 18.59 -4.67
CA ILE A 798 37.73 18.42 -3.35
C ILE A 798 38.73 19.54 -3.19
N GLY A 799 38.59 20.35 -2.14
CA GLY A 799 39.42 21.52 -1.89
C GLY A 799 40.25 21.37 -0.60
N LEU A 800 41.40 22.02 -0.62
CA LEU A 800 42.29 22.16 0.52
C LEU A 800 42.37 23.63 0.91
N VAL A 801 42.19 23.91 2.20
CA VAL A 801 42.53 25.24 2.82
C VAL A 801 43.72 25.03 3.74
N ASP A 802 44.82 25.72 3.49
CA ASP A 802 46.08 25.58 4.22
C ASP A 802 46.72 26.98 4.40
N GLY A 803 46.18 27.78 5.32
CA GLY A 803 46.63 29.12 5.66
C GLY A 803 46.48 30.17 4.56
N LYS A 804 45.89 29.85 3.43
CA LYS A 804 45.68 30.70 2.24
C LYS A 804 44.38 30.33 1.54
N ASP A 805 44.02 31.06 0.48
CA ASP A 805 42.84 30.76 -0.34
C ASP A 805 42.80 29.30 -0.79
N ARG A 806 41.60 28.74 -0.81
CA ARG A 806 41.32 27.36 -1.23
C ARG A 806 42.03 26.94 -2.52
N VAL A 807 42.46 25.71 -2.57
CA VAL A 807 43.10 25.08 -3.73
C VAL A 807 42.35 23.79 -4.08
N LYS A 808 42.02 23.61 -5.37
CA LYS A 808 41.48 22.35 -5.89
C LYS A 808 42.58 21.28 -5.85
N ILE A 809 42.27 20.15 -5.24
CA ILE A 809 43.14 18.94 -5.18
C ILE A 809 42.52 17.75 -5.88
N SER A 810 41.26 17.81 -6.29
CA SER A 810 40.59 16.72 -6.99
C SER A 810 41.12 16.57 -8.41
N LEU A 811 41.19 15.30 -8.84
CA LEU A 811 41.41 14.93 -10.23
C LEU A 811 40.11 15.24 -11.02
N GLU A 812 40.26 15.44 -12.35
CA GLU A 812 39.09 15.63 -13.21
C GLU A 812 38.15 14.41 -13.12
N SER A 813 36.87 14.71 -12.93
CA SER A 813 35.84 13.67 -12.95
C SER A 813 35.70 13.07 -14.34
N PRO A 814 35.36 11.79 -14.49
CA PRO A 814 34.99 11.23 -15.78
C PRO A 814 33.83 12.03 -16.41
N GLU A 815 33.86 12.22 -17.72
CA GLU A 815 32.85 12.98 -18.46
C GLU A 815 31.44 12.47 -18.14
N GLY A 816 30.56 13.32 -17.62
CA GLY A 816 29.19 12.99 -17.24
C GLY A 816 28.96 12.55 -15.79
N SER A 817 30.01 12.51 -14.94
CA SER A 817 29.90 12.15 -13.50
C SER A 817 29.74 13.35 -12.55
N ASP A 818 29.43 14.54 -13.07
CA ASP A 818 29.33 15.76 -12.28
C ASP A 818 28.13 15.71 -11.33
N ALA A 819 28.39 15.97 -10.06
CA ALA A 819 27.33 16.22 -9.09
C ALA A 819 26.65 17.54 -9.41
N ARG A 820 25.32 17.55 -9.34
CA ARG A 820 24.54 18.74 -9.67
C ARG A 820 23.40 18.95 -8.72
N LEU A 821 23.49 20.01 -7.95
CA LEU A 821 22.38 20.52 -7.14
C LEU A 821 21.40 21.32 -8.02
N THR A 822 20.79 20.66 -9.00
CA THR A 822 19.93 21.31 -10.00
C THR A 822 18.44 21.34 -9.61
N ASP A 823 18.08 20.74 -8.49
CA ASP A 823 16.72 20.74 -7.96
C ASP A 823 16.69 21.10 -6.45
N MET A 824 15.51 20.98 -5.83
CA MET A 824 15.27 21.31 -4.41
C MET A 824 15.05 20.04 -3.57
N LYS A 825 15.63 18.90 -3.96
CA LYS A 825 15.51 17.64 -3.22
C LYS A 825 16.72 17.40 -2.33
N PHE A 826 16.54 16.51 -1.37
CA PHE A 826 17.65 15.88 -0.68
C PHE A 826 18.39 14.92 -1.62
N HIS A 827 19.69 15.00 -1.60
CA HIS A 827 20.64 14.15 -2.31
C HIS A 827 21.50 13.40 -1.33
N ASP A 828 21.75 12.13 -1.56
CA ASP A 828 22.67 11.34 -0.76
C ASP A 828 24.11 11.72 -1.04
N PHE A 829 24.92 11.89 0.02
CA PHE A 829 26.37 12.07 -0.11
C PHE A 829 27.16 11.04 0.71
N LYS A 830 28.36 10.73 0.24
CA LYS A 830 29.37 9.99 1.01
C LYS A 830 30.75 10.59 0.74
N VAL A 831 31.52 10.83 1.80
CA VAL A 831 32.93 11.22 1.75
C VAL A 831 33.75 10.20 2.49
N THR A 832 34.84 9.71 1.88
CA THR A 832 35.78 8.78 2.53
C THR A 832 37.19 9.37 2.51
N TYR A 833 37.93 9.13 3.59
CA TYR A 833 39.36 9.40 3.68
C TYR A 833 40.10 8.22 4.27
N ASN A 834 41.17 7.79 3.62
CA ASN A 834 42.05 6.73 4.08
C ASN A 834 43.40 7.36 4.53
N ALA A 835 43.69 7.34 5.81
CA ALA A 835 44.92 7.95 6.36
C ALA A 835 46.22 7.25 5.91
N GLU A 836 46.15 5.94 5.55
CA GLU A 836 47.33 5.19 5.12
C GLU A 836 47.76 5.59 3.69
N THR A 837 46.82 5.76 2.78
CA THR A 837 47.08 6.10 1.39
C THR A 837 46.97 7.60 1.12
N GLY A 838 46.16 8.35 1.87
CA GLY A 838 45.76 9.72 1.60
C GLY A 838 44.65 9.82 0.55
N ASP A 839 44.02 8.72 0.20
CA ASP A 839 42.96 8.70 -0.79
C ASP A 839 41.67 9.33 -0.22
N ILE A 840 41.13 10.30 -0.99
CA ILE A 840 39.88 10.99 -0.74
C ILE A 840 38.93 10.66 -1.87
N LYS A 841 37.70 10.24 -1.54
CA LYS A 841 36.66 9.99 -2.54
C LYS A 841 35.35 10.65 -2.09
N ALA A 842 34.66 11.29 -3.02
CA ALA A 842 33.33 11.85 -2.79
C ALA A 842 32.33 11.27 -3.76
N TYR A 843 31.14 10.98 -3.23
CA TYR A 843 30.03 10.35 -3.95
C TYR A 843 28.78 11.22 -3.79
N PHE A 844 27.90 11.18 -4.78
CA PHE A 844 26.67 11.93 -4.79
C PHE A 844 25.59 11.13 -5.54
N ASP A 845 24.48 10.79 -4.87
CA ASP A 845 23.38 9.92 -5.30
C ASP A 845 23.79 8.49 -5.68
N ASP A 846 24.87 8.30 -6.45
CA ASP A 846 25.46 6.98 -6.67
C ASP A 846 26.54 6.67 -5.65
N MET A 847 26.20 5.91 -4.61
CA MET A 847 27.14 5.57 -3.53
C MET A 847 28.21 4.52 -3.95
N LYS A 848 28.24 4.08 -5.22
CA LYS A 848 29.18 3.07 -5.76
C LYS A 848 30.36 3.70 -6.51
N THR A 849 30.08 4.69 -7.32
CA THR A 849 31.07 5.34 -8.17
C THR A 849 31.41 6.72 -7.64
N PRO A 850 32.64 6.98 -7.22
CA PRO A 850 33.02 8.32 -6.77
C PRO A 850 32.95 9.31 -7.94
N ILE A 851 32.36 10.46 -7.69
CA ILE A 851 32.33 11.57 -8.64
C ILE A 851 33.59 12.45 -8.59
N LEU A 852 34.26 12.49 -7.43
CA LEU A 852 35.50 13.22 -7.19
C LEU A 852 36.49 12.31 -6.47
N THR A 853 37.76 12.39 -6.86
CA THR A 853 38.86 11.68 -6.19
C THR A 853 40.06 12.62 -6.02
N ALA A 854 40.79 12.44 -4.92
CA ALA A 854 42.06 13.09 -4.67
C ALA A 854 43.00 12.19 -3.88
N THR A 855 44.31 12.53 -3.87
CA THR A 855 45.25 11.90 -2.95
C THR A 855 46.05 13.02 -2.29
N ASP A 856 45.84 13.21 -0.99
CA ASP A 856 46.53 14.25 -0.20
C ASP A 856 46.70 13.80 1.28
N LYS A 857 47.76 14.21 1.93
CA LYS A 857 48.12 13.86 3.30
C LYS A 857 48.49 15.10 4.17
N THR A 858 48.11 16.30 3.74
CA THR A 858 48.43 17.53 4.45
C THR A 858 47.87 17.50 5.87
N PHE A 859 46.59 17.05 6.02
CA PHE A 859 46.00 16.87 7.33
C PHE A 859 45.66 15.37 7.53
N GLY A 860 46.23 14.79 8.56
CA GLY A 860 46.07 13.36 8.84
C GLY A 860 44.88 13.02 9.75
N HIS A 861 44.25 14.02 10.37
CA HIS A 861 43.10 13.91 11.25
C HIS A 861 42.38 15.26 11.40
N GLY A 862 41.24 15.29 12.07
CA GLY A 862 40.49 16.51 12.44
C GLY A 862 38.99 16.25 12.53
N GLN A 863 38.24 17.30 12.88
CA GLN A 863 36.79 17.25 12.99
C GLN A 863 36.12 17.14 11.62
N VAL A 864 34.85 16.72 11.66
CA VAL A 864 34.03 16.53 10.48
C VAL A 864 32.75 17.33 10.61
N GLY A 865 32.20 17.86 9.50
CA GLY A 865 30.97 18.62 9.53
C GLY A 865 30.39 18.94 8.17
N VAL A 866 29.35 19.75 8.20
CA VAL A 866 28.57 20.18 7.02
C VAL A 866 28.56 21.71 6.91
N GLY A 867 28.29 22.25 5.71
CA GLY A 867 28.28 23.68 5.54
C GLY A 867 27.95 24.18 4.13
N SER A 868 28.28 25.45 3.86
CA SER A 868 28.10 26.10 2.56
C SER A 868 29.07 27.30 2.42
N PHE A 869 29.28 27.73 1.19
CA PHE A 869 29.98 29.01 0.94
C PHE A 869 29.06 30.21 1.18
N ASP A 870 27.96 30.29 0.45
CA ASP A 870 27.05 31.44 0.46
C ASP A 870 25.59 31.08 0.22
N ASP A 871 25.23 29.79 0.33
CA ASP A 871 23.87 29.31 0.18
C ASP A 871 23.25 28.85 1.50
N THR A 872 21.93 28.75 1.53
CA THR A 872 21.17 28.10 2.58
C THR A 872 20.86 26.66 2.21
N GLY A 873 20.69 25.79 3.20
CA GLY A 873 20.39 24.36 2.94
C GLY A 873 20.10 23.57 4.18
N SER A 874 19.77 22.31 3.95
CA SER A 874 19.37 21.34 4.97
C SER A 874 20.20 20.07 4.88
N PHE A 875 20.48 19.47 6.02
CA PHE A 875 21.24 18.23 6.16
C PHE A 875 20.46 17.27 7.05
N ASP A 876 20.54 15.96 6.73
CA ASP A 876 19.74 14.94 7.39
C ASP A 876 20.41 13.56 7.27
N ASP A 877 19.97 12.55 8.06
CA ASP A 877 20.47 11.17 8.04
C ASP A 877 22.00 11.07 8.13
N ILE A 878 22.62 11.86 9.01
CA ILE A 878 24.08 11.95 9.14
C ILE A 878 24.63 10.75 9.88
N LYS A 879 25.65 10.10 9.29
CA LYS A 879 26.40 9.01 9.94
C LYS A 879 27.90 9.17 9.74
N LEU A 880 28.65 9.04 10.83
CA LEU A 880 30.11 9.08 10.82
C LEU A 880 30.66 7.72 11.29
N TRP A 881 31.52 7.14 10.50
CA TRP A 881 32.41 6.06 10.90
C TRP A 881 33.85 6.54 10.76
N GLY A 882 34.68 6.16 11.70
CA GLY A 882 36.05 6.63 11.68
C GLY A 882 36.90 6.03 12.78
N LYS A 883 38.20 6.29 12.69
CA LYS A 883 39.14 5.98 13.76
C LYS A 883 39.44 7.28 14.53
N ILE A 884 38.95 7.33 15.78
CA ILE A 884 39.21 8.47 16.64
C ILE A 884 40.72 8.65 16.80
N HIS A 885 41.20 9.87 16.54
CA HIS A 885 42.56 10.28 16.83
C HIS A 885 42.70 10.57 18.32
N LYS A 886 43.64 9.88 19.00
CA LYS A 886 43.91 10.01 20.44
C LYS A 886 45.07 10.94 20.71
#